data_6a5ca4876fc57a6b4607db4e6860bcbd
#
_entry.id   6a5ca4876fc57a6b4607db4e6860bcbd
#
_cell.length_a   1.000
_cell.length_b   1.000
_cell.length_c   1.000
_cell.angle_alpha   90.00
_cell.angle_beta   90.00
_cell.angle_gamma   90.00
#
_symmetry.space_group_name_H-M   'P 1'
#
loop_
_entity.id
_entity.type
_entity.pdbx_description
1 polymer ?
#
loop_
_entity_poly.entity_id
_entity_poly.type
_entity_poly.pdbx_seq_one_letter_code
_entity_poly.pdbx_strand_id
1 'polypeptide(L)'
;MKQSNFYIYLLVILVSFGCGSNQVVLPETTTEYSLNNTTIQEIFDLQDRRMSKDLLVNFNHKDATYRYITTMAFASIQDTTQEIIDRLGEMTNDEDEEVRYAAIYALGQSGHERAVEPLVKAFKNDLSTASNRWNAMVLESIGKCGTKQDLAYLLKPQKYTQQDTFLFEGQSAGIYRFALRGLTSEKGTRKMVNFVSNKSYSVNTRRMGAHYLGRVRDIDLTEYKPKILKAIETEKDDYTKMALVNSVKSITDEDSTALKVLKKQFTKSLDYRVKINIMRALARYDYPAVRPIFMSALKNKNEQVRIHAAEYFRKNAFRPDVELYYEMGSDSTSTDWRLKLNMLGAALANVSYTKAALRKAINENIRSIYLESKNPYEKGLALEASAGFAGNYKFLMDEALNKENHSNVRTKALEGLVTIRKNPRLAAIFGEYYFGVASQIKKTFKNAIIDGDVGLISVASGAIRNPDFRYKASFKYDNEFLKTAQEKLKLPKETEAFYDLQKTIDYLMDVESPQVKLPEFNHPINWGTLKDVGPNTFATVETDKGEVILEFYHKLSPASVGNFIKLARDGFFDGKSFHRVVGNFVAQGGCPRGDGYGGLDYSLRSELSTVKYDNEGYVGMASAGKDTEGVQFFITHSPTPHLDGKYTIFAKVTEGMDVVHELMVGDKIKSITIKNDIPQVVK
;
A
#
# COMPACT_ATOMS: atom_id res chain seq x y z
N MET A 1 -26.49 -0.39 74.38
CA MET A 1 -26.88 0.37 73.23
C MET A 1 -25.64 0.58 72.36
N LYS A 2 -25.46 -0.26 71.35
CA LYS A 2 -24.38 -0.12 70.34
C LYS A 2 -25.04 0.12 69.00
N GLN A 3 -24.78 1.29 68.42
CA GLN A 3 -25.19 1.61 67.05
C GLN A 3 -24.21 0.95 66.09
N SER A 4 -24.73 0.17 65.16
CA SER A 4 -24.05 -0.47 64.09
C SER A 4 -24.20 0.41 62.84
N ASN A 5 -23.10 0.98 62.32
CA ASN A 5 -23.06 1.71 61.08
C ASN A 5 -22.94 0.74 59.92
N PHE A 6 -23.94 0.70 59.05
CA PHE A 6 -23.96 -0.02 57.78
C PHE A 6 -23.39 0.91 56.70
N TYR A 7 -22.18 0.64 56.17
CA TYR A 7 -21.66 1.27 54.99
C TYR A 7 -22.14 0.49 53.77
N ILE A 8 -22.98 1.14 52.95
CA ILE A 8 -23.38 0.64 51.65
C ILE A 8 -22.27 1.05 50.67
N TYR A 9 -21.50 0.09 50.17
CA TYR A 9 -20.62 0.28 49.02
C TYR A 9 -21.45 0.28 47.74
N LEU A 10 -21.60 1.45 47.14
CA LEU A 10 -22.17 1.59 45.80
C LEU A 10 -21.11 1.18 44.79
N LEU A 11 -21.25 -0.03 44.27
CA LEU A 11 -20.40 -0.53 43.17
C LEU A 11 -20.87 0.15 41.89
N VAL A 12 -20.16 1.22 41.44
CA VAL A 12 -20.38 1.83 40.12
C VAL A 12 -19.70 0.94 39.10
N ILE A 13 -20.49 0.10 38.45
CA ILE A 13 -20.03 -0.63 37.25
C ILE A 13 -19.99 0.39 36.13
N LEU A 14 -18.79 0.89 35.80
CA LEU A 14 -18.51 1.59 34.56
C LEU A 14 -18.59 0.57 33.43
N VAL A 15 -19.75 0.46 32.79
CA VAL A 15 -19.90 -0.21 31.52
C VAL A 15 -19.28 0.71 30.45
N SER A 16 -18.02 0.50 30.13
CA SER A 16 -17.42 1.07 28.95
C SER A 16 -18.11 0.45 27.73
N PHE A 17 -19.04 1.21 27.13
CA PHE A 17 -19.51 0.92 25.79
C PHE A 17 -18.35 1.15 24.81
N GLY A 18 -17.47 0.17 24.67
CA GLY A 18 -16.62 0.04 23.51
C GLY A 18 -17.54 -0.21 22.31
N CYS A 19 -17.59 0.68 21.34
CA CYS A 19 -18.13 0.41 20.02
C CYS A 19 -17.26 -0.66 19.37
N GLY A 20 -17.47 -1.92 19.74
CA GLY A 20 -16.96 -3.07 19.02
C GLY A 20 -17.68 -3.10 17.67
N SER A 21 -16.96 -2.79 16.58
CA SER A 21 -17.39 -3.15 15.26
C SER A 21 -17.56 -4.66 15.22
N ASN A 22 -18.78 -5.16 15.03
CA ASN A 22 -19.03 -6.55 14.65
C ASN A 22 -18.47 -6.75 13.25
N GLN A 23 -17.17 -6.96 13.17
CA GLN A 23 -16.53 -7.42 11.94
C GLN A 23 -17.03 -8.83 11.65
N VAL A 24 -17.15 -9.20 10.36
CA VAL A 24 -17.05 -10.59 9.93
C VAL A 24 -15.60 -10.98 10.20
N VAL A 25 -15.27 -11.19 11.46
CA VAL A 25 -14.11 -11.95 11.83
C VAL A 25 -14.49 -13.36 11.40
N LEU A 26 -13.85 -13.85 10.34
CA LEU A 26 -13.74 -15.28 10.18
C LEU A 26 -13.20 -15.77 11.51
N PRO A 27 -13.75 -16.83 12.10
CA PRO A 27 -13.25 -17.32 13.36
C PRO A 27 -11.72 -17.36 13.23
N GLU A 28 -11.00 -16.74 14.16
CA GLU A 28 -9.62 -17.11 14.42
C GLU A 28 -9.68 -18.62 14.44
N THR A 29 -8.92 -19.26 13.56
CA THR A 29 -9.05 -20.70 13.34
C THR A 29 -9.09 -21.38 14.69
N THR A 30 -10.23 -21.98 15.06
CA THR A 30 -10.38 -22.75 16.32
C THR A 30 -9.52 -24.01 16.26
N THR A 31 -8.99 -24.36 15.08
CA THR A 31 -8.09 -25.47 14.85
C THR A 31 -6.73 -25.18 15.48
N GLU A 32 -6.54 -25.67 16.69
CA GLU A 32 -5.25 -25.61 17.36
C GLU A 32 -4.30 -26.65 16.75
N TYR A 33 -3.14 -26.17 16.25
CA TYR A 33 -2.06 -27.03 15.80
C TYR A 33 -0.69 -26.46 16.18
N SER A 34 0.29 -27.36 16.24
CA SER A 34 1.67 -26.98 16.54
C SER A 34 2.53 -27.04 15.28
N LEU A 35 3.31 -25.98 15.03
CA LEU A 35 4.31 -25.97 13.96
C LEU A 35 5.47 -26.95 14.20
N ASN A 36 5.54 -27.58 15.38
CA ASN A 36 6.49 -28.68 15.66
C ASN A 36 6.02 -30.04 15.14
N ASN A 37 4.80 -30.14 14.60
CA ASN A 37 4.30 -31.36 13.96
C ASN A 37 4.90 -31.52 12.56
N THR A 38 5.59 -32.63 12.32
CA THR A 38 6.31 -32.89 11.07
C THR A 38 5.40 -32.97 9.83
N THR A 39 4.20 -33.52 9.95
CA THR A 39 3.25 -33.57 8.84
C THR A 39 2.74 -32.17 8.47
N ILE A 40 2.54 -31.30 9.47
CA ILE A 40 2.17 -29.91 9.23
C ILE A 40 3.31 -29.15 8.54
N GLN A 41 4.54 -29.37 8.98
CA GLN A 41 5.72 -28.80 8.32
C GLN A 41 5.81 -29.24 6.86
N GLU A 42 5.57 -30.53 6.59
CA GLU A 42 5.56 -31.07 5.22
C GLU A 42 4.49 -30.40 4.33
N ILE A 43 3.27 -30.17 4.85
CA ILE A 43 2.22 -29.47 4.10
C ILE A 43 2.65 -28.04 3.78
N PHE A 44 3.22 -27.29 4.73
CA PHE A 44 3.74 -25.97 4.48
C PHE A 44 4.93 -25.95 3.52
N ASP A 45 5.84 -26.94 3.60
CA ASP A 45 6.96 -27.09 2.66
C ASP A 45 6.46 -27.38 1.23
N LEU A 46 5.42 -28.19 1.07
CA LEU A 46 4.78 -28.45 -0.22
C LEU A 46 4.09 -27.17 -0.76
N GLN A 47 3.41 -26.42 0.12
CA GLN A 47 2.85 -25.10 -0.23
C GLN A 47 3.95 -24.15 -0.71
N ASP A 48 5.05 -24.05 0.03
CA ASP A 48 6.17 -23.15 -0.27
C ASP A 48 6.83 -23.50 -1.61
N ARG A 49 6.96 -24.80 -1.92
CA ARG A 49 7.44 -25.31 -3.21
C ARG A 49 6.40 -25.26 -4.33
N ARG A 50 5.15 -24.88 -4.06
CA ARG A 50 4.03 -24.87 -5.02
C ARG A 50 3.72 -26.27 -5.60
N MET A 51 3.84 -27.32 -4.78
CA MET A 51 3.64 -28.73 -5.16
C MET A 51 2.16 -29.13 -5.04
N SER A 52 1.31 -28.59 -5.95
CA SER A 52 -0.16 -28.77 -5.90
C SER A 52 -0.60 -30.24 -5.85
N LYS A 53 -0.01 -31.08 -6.68
CA LYS A 53 -0.43 -32.49 -6.78
C LYS A 53 -0.10 -33.30 -5.54
N ASP A 54 1.06 -33.06 -4.93
CA ASP A 54 1.49 -33.78 -3.74
C ASP A 54 0.62 -33.41 -2.53
N LEU A 55 0.05 -32.22 -2.51
CA LEU A 55 -0.89 -31.77 -1.47
C LEU A 55 -2.24 -32.51 -1.52
N LEU A 56 -2.70 -32.97 -2.70
CA LEU A 56 -4.05 -33.55 -2.85
C LEU A 56 -4.30 -34.80 -1.96
N VAL A 57 -3.26 -35.53 -1.60
CA VAL A 57 -3.40 -36.71 -0.73
C VAL A 57 -3.99 -36.34 0.63
N ASN A 58 -3.70 -35.13 1.13
CA ASN A 58 -4.15 -34.68 2.43
C ASN A 58 -5.63 -34.24 2.45
N PHE A 59 -6.29 -34.04 1.30
CA PHE A 59 -7.74 -33.75 1.25
C PHE A 59 -8.61 -34.89 1.78
N ASN A 60 -8.08 -36.12 1.80
CA ASN A 60 -8.77 -37.29 2.34
C ASN A 60 -8.27 -37.68 3.74
N HIS A 61 -7.47 -36.82 4.39
CA HIS A 61 -6.95 -37.13 5.72
C HIS A 61 -8.09 -37.16 6.74
N LYS A 62 -8.06 -38.13 7.67
CA LYS A 62 -9.09 -38.29 8.71
C LYS A 62 -9.19 -37.12 9.68
N ASP A 63 -8.08 -36.44 9.94
CA ASP A 63 -8.01 -35.26 10.81
C ASP A 63 -8.29 -33.99 9.99
N ALA A 64 -9.29 -33.24 10.38
CA ALA A 64 -9.71 -32.00 9.72
C ALA A 64 -8.61 -30.94 9.71
N THR A 65 -7.70 -30.94 10.70
CA THR A 65 -6.58 -30.00 10.75
C THR A 65 -5.71 -30.06 9.50
N TYR A 66 -5.35 -31.27 9.08
CA TYR A 66 -4.52 -31.44 7.86
C TYR A 66 -5.30 -31.10 6.59
N ARG A 67 -6.62 -31.45 6.53
CA ARG A 67 -7.48 -31.04 5.43
C ARG A 67 -7.58 -29.52 5.33
N TYR A 68 -7.75 -28.86 6.47
CA TYR A 68 -7.82 -27.38 6.56
C TYR A 68 -6.53 -26.72 6.07
N ILE A 69 -5.36 -27.08 6.64
CA ILE A 69 -4.08 -26.47 6.27
C ILE A 69 -3.79 -26.71 4.79
N THR A 70 -4.03 -27.92 4.30
CA THR A 70 -3.85 -28.27 2.89
C THR A 70 -4.77 -27.44 1.99
N THR A 71 -6.04 -27.28 2.35
CA THR A 71 -7.00 -26.48 1.58
C THR A 71 -6.60 -25.01 1.56
N MET A 72 -6.14 -24.47 2.70
CA MET A 72 -5.62 -23.10 2.78
C MET A 72 -4.36 -22.88 1.94
N ALA A 73 -3.51 -23.89 1.77
CA ALA A 73 -2.31 -23.81 0.94
C ALA A 73 -2.64 -23.35 -0.49
N PHE A 74 -3.78 -23.80 -1.05
CA PHE A 74 -4.21 -23.42 -2.39
C PHE A 74 -4.60 -21.95 -2.54
N ALA A 75 -4.92 -21.25 -1.45
CA ALA A 75 -5.10 -19.80 -1.49
C ALA A 75 -3.80 -19.07 -1.88
N SER A 76 -2.65 -19.61 -1.47
CA SER A 76 -1.32 -19.09 -1.78
C SER A 76 -0.80 -19.60 -3.12
N ILE A 77 -1.02 -20.88 -3.43
CA ILE A 77 -0.56 -21.51 -4.69
C ILE A 77 -1.29 -20.93 -5.88
N GLN A 78 -2.63 -20.81 -5.80
CA GLN A 78 -3.50 -20.29 -6.87
C GLN A 78 -3.42 -21.11 -8.16
N ASP A 79 -3.37 -22.43 -8.02
CA ASP A 79 -3.44 -23.36 -9.15
C ASP A 79 -4.84 -23.34 -9.76
N THR A 80 -4.92 -23.16 -11.08
CA THR A 80 -6.19 -23.02 -11.83
C THR A 80 -6.49 -24.24 -12.70
N THR A 81 -5.76 -25.33 -12.54
CA THR A 81 -6.06 -26.59 -13.26
C THR A 81 -7.44 -27.10 -12.87
N GLN A 82 -8.11 -27.78 -13.81
CA GLN A 82 -9.48 -28.28 -13.56
C GLN A 82 -9.49 -29.26 -12.38
N GLU A 83 -8.52 -30.15 -12.29
CA GLU A 83 -8.37 -31.12 -11.20
C GLU A 83 -8.38 -30.43 -9.83
N ILE A 84 -7.58 -29.37 -9.67
CA ILE A 84 -7.50 -28.64 -8.39
C ILE A 84 -8.79 -27.91 -8.08
N ILE A 85 -9.40 -27.25 -9.07
CA ILE A 85 -10.68 -26.55 -8.88
C ILE A 85 -11.79 -27.53 -8.49
N ASP A 86 -11.85 -28.71 -9.12
CA ASP A 86 -12.85 -29.73 -8.78
C ASP A 86 -12.65 -30.26 -7.37
N ARG A 87 -11.41 -30.56 -6.99
CA ARG A 87 -11.09 -31.03 -5.63
C ARG A 87 -11.39 -29.98 -4.57
N LEU A 88 -11.08 -28.70 -4.80
CA LEU A 88 -11.49 -27.59 -3.91
C LEU A 88 -13.02 -27.46 -3.86
N GLY A 89 -13.70 -27.68 -4.99
CA GLY A 89 -15.16 -27.72 -5.04
C GLY A 89 -15.77 -28.79 -4.15
N GLU A 90 -15.18 -30.00 -4.13
CA GLU A 90 -15.59 -31.08 -3.22
C GLU A 90 -15.40 -30.67 -1.75
N MET A 91 -14.29 -30.00 -1.40
CA MET A 91 -14.00 -29.56 -0.04
C MET A 91 -14.99 -28.50 0.48
N THR A 92 -15.78 -27.86 -0.38
CA THR A 92 -16.90 -26.97 0.07
C THR A 92 -18.00 -27.74 0.79
N ASN A 93 -18.01 -29.08 0.70
CA ASN A 93 -18.96 -29.97 1.36
C ASN A 93 -18.29 -30.82 2.47
N ASP A 94 -17.08 -30.49 2.90
CA ASP A 94 -16.39 -31.19 3.98
C ASP A 94 -17.25 -31.21 5.25
N GLU A 95 -17.10 -32.26 6.06
CA GLU A 95 -17.79 -32.37 7.36
C GLU A 95 -17.39 -31.27 8.33
N ASP A 96 -16.13 -30.80 8.27
CA ASP A 96 -15.58 -29.74 9.09
C ASP A 96 -15.89 -28.34 8.50
N GLU A 97 -16.37 -27.43 9.34
CA GLU A 97 -16.78 -26.10 8.89
C GLU A 97 -15.60 -25.23 8.44
N GLU A 98 -14.46 -25.31 9.12
CA GLU A 98 -13.28 -24.51 8.77
C GLU A 98 -12.66 -24.97 7.44
N VAL A 99 -12.67 -26.27 7.18
CA VAL A 99 -12.26 -26.82 5.88
C VAL A 99 -13.15 -26.27 4.75
N ARG A 100 -14.47 -26.25 4.97
CA ARG A 100 -15.40 -25.64 4.00
C ARG A 100 -15.11 -24.16 3.75
N TYR A 101 -14.84 -23.37 4.80
CA TYR A 101 -14.46 -21.95 4.67
C TYR A 101 -13.16 -21.77 3.91
N ALA A 102 -12.14 -22.60 4.22
CA ALA A 102 -10.87 -22.62 3.52
C ALA A 102 -11.05 -22.89 2.01
N ALA A 103 -11.94 -23.84 1.66
CA ALA A 103 -12.21 -24.16 0.26
C ALA A 103 -12.83 -22.99 -0.52
N ILE A 104 -13.83 -22.31 0.06
CA ILE A 104 -14.43 -21.12 -0.56
C ILE A 104 -13.38 -20.02 -0.74
N TYR A 105 -12.53 -19.81 0.28
CA TYR A 105 -11.48 -18.80 0.20
C TYR A 105 -10.46 -19.15 -0.89
N ALA A 106 -9.97 -20.40 -0.92
CA ALA A 106 -9.01 -20.87 -1.93
C ALA A 106 -9.56 -20.78 -3.35
N LEU A 107 -10.82 -21.19 -3.57
CA LEU A 107 -11.51 -21.04 -4.87
C LEU A 107 -11.54 -19.58 -5.30
N GLY A 108 -11.91 -18.65 -4.41
CA GLY A 108 -11.89 -17.22 -4.71
C GLY A 108 -10.49 -16.68 -5.04
N GLN A 109 -9.48 -17.14 -4.29
CA GLN A 109 -8.07 -16.71 -4.48
C GLN A 109 -7.47 -17.26 -5.78
N SER A 110 -8.01 -18.35 -6.36
CA SER A 110 -7.59 -18.83 -7.68
C SER A 110 -7.69 -17.75 -8.76
N GLY A 111 -8.64 -16.80 -8.60
CA GLY A 111 -8.86 -15.69 -9.54
C GLY A 111 -9.38 -16.14 -10.91
N HIS A 112 -9.77 -17.40 -11.08
CA HIS A 112 -10.15 -18.01 -12.35
C HIS A 112 -11.64 -18.34 -12.41
N GLU A 113 -12.30 -18.09 -13.55
CA GLU A 113 -13.73 -18.27 -13.75
C GLU A 113 -14.24 -19.71 -13.50
N ARG A 114 -13.40 -20.73 -13.66
CA ARG A 114 -13.75 -22.12 -13.33
C ARG A 114 -14.21 -22.31 -11.88
N ALA A 115 -13.73 -21.45 -10.97
CA ALA A 115 -14.12 -21.50 -9.56
C ALA A 115 -15.55 -20.99 -9.29
N VAL A 116 -16.21 -20.35 -10.25
CA VAL A 116 -17.54 -19.76 -10.06
C VAL A 116 -18.61 -20.81 -9.84
N GLU A 117 -18.60 -21.89 -10.63
CA GLU A 117 -19.62 -22.94 -10.53
C GLU A 117 -19.62 -23.62 -9.15
N PRO A 118 -18.47 -24.12 -8.60
CA PRO A 118 -18.43 -24.65 -7.23
C PRO A 118 -18.89 -23.63 -6.19
N LEU A 119 -18.49 -22.34 -6.32
CA LEU A 119 -18.91 -21.28 -5.39
C LEU A 119 -20.42 -21.04 -5.43
N VAL A 120 -21.04 -21.02 -6.60
CA VAL A 120 -22.49 -20.85 -6.74
C VAL A 120 -23.23 -22.06 -6.13
N LYS A 121 -22.72 -23.28 -6.30
CA LYS A 121 -23.29 -24.48 -5.68
C LYS A 121 -23.16 -24.45 -4.14
N ALA A 122 -22.12 -23.85 -3.62
CA ALA A 122 -21.90 -23.69 -2.18
C ALA A 122 -22.83 -22.64 -1.53
N PHE A 123 -23.52 -21.80 -2.29
CA PHE A 123 -24.43 -20.78 -1.75
C PHE A 123 -25.65 -21.42 -1.10
N LYS A 124 -25.94 -21.09 0.17
CA LYS A 124 -27.05 -21.64 0.96
C LYS A 124 -28.29 -20.75 0.84
N ASN A 125 -29.45 -21.38 0.63
CA ASN A 125 -30.72 -20.68 0.39
C ASN A 125 -31.60 -20.52 1.65
N ASP A 126 -31.20 -21.06 2.78
CA ASP A 126 -31.99 -21.04 4.04
C ASP A 126 -31.93 -19.67 4.75
N LEU A 127 -31.00 -18.80 4.38
CA LEU A 127 -30.80 -17.44 4.89
C LEU A 127 -30.74 -17.33 6.43
N SER A 128 -30.36 -18.38 7.12
CA SER A 128 -30.04 -18.30 8.56
C SER A 128 -28.81 -17.42 8.79
N THR A 129 -28.58 -16.93 10.01
CA THR A 129 -27.40 -16.10 10.32
C THR A 129 -26.08 -16.81 10.02
N ALA A 130 -25.99 -18.12 10.30
CA ALA A 130 -24.80 -18.92 9.94
C ALA A 130 -24.63 -19.03 8.43
N SER A 131 -25.71 -19.35 7.70
CA SER A 131 -25.71 -19.39 6.24
C SER A 131 -25.40 -18.04 5.61
N ASN A 132 -25.83 -16.93 6.23
CA ASN A 132 -25.52 -15.58 5.73
C ASN A 132 -24.06 -15.20 5.88
N ARG A 133 -23.36 -15.64 6.94
CA ARG A 133 -21.90 -15.49 7.06
C ARG A 133 -21.16 -16.28 5.98
N TRP A 134 -21.56 -17.52 5.78
CA TRP A 134 -21.07 -18.38 4.72
C TRP A 134 -21.27 -17.75 3.34
N ASN A 135 -22.49 -17.32 3.04
CA ASN A 135 -22.84 -16.69 1.79
C ASN A 135 -22.08 -15.38 1.53
N ALA A 136 -21.77 -14.62 2.58
CA ALA A 136 -20.94 -13.42 2.45
C ALA A 136 -19.58 -13.72 1.85
N MET A 137 -18.92 -14.81 2.31
CA MET A 137 -17.65 -15.24 1.76
C MET A 137 -17.78 -15.76 0.33
N VAL A 138 -18.85 -16.51 0.03
CA VAL A 138 -19.12 -16.97 -1.34
C VAL A 138 -19.26 -15.79 -2.29
N LEU A 139 -20.04 -14.76 -1.92
CA LEU A 139 -20.25 -13.56 -2.74
C LEU A 139 -18.94 -12.79 -2.97
N GLU A 140 -18.10 -12.64 -1.93
CA GLU A 140 -16.80 -12.01 -2.08
C GLU A 140 -15.87 -12.85 -2.98
N SER A 141 -15.86 -14.18 -2.83
CA SER A 141 -15.04 -15.10 -3.63
C SER A 141 -15.46 -15.09 -5.11
N ILE A 142 -16.75 -15.06 -5.41
CA ILE A 142 -17.23 -14.85 -6.79
C ILE A 142 -16.73 -13.49 -7.34
N GLY A 143 -16.68 -12.46 -6.50
CA GLY A 143 -16.10 -11.16 -6.88
C GLY A 143 -14.63 -11.23 -7.27
N LYS A 144 -13.85 -12.15 -6.68
CA LYS A 144 -12.43 -12.34 -6.98
C LYS A 144 -12.18 -13.09 -8.28
N CYS A 145 -13.05 -14.04 -8.66
CA CYS A 145 -12.81 -14.96 -9.79
C CYS A 145 -13.83 -14.84 -10.94
N GLY A 146 -15.03 -14.31 -10.70
CA GLY A 146 -16.14 -14.29 -11.67
C GLY A 146 -15.95 -13.36 -12.87
N THR A 147 -16.80 -13.52 -13.86
CA THR A 147 -16.87 -12.75 -15.10
C THR A 147 -17.82 -11.56 -15.00
N LYS A 148 -17.97 -10.78 -16.06
CA LYS A 148 -18.96 -9.70 -16.14
C LYS A 148 -20.42 -10.21 -16.01
N GLN A 149 -20.69 -11.45 -16.42
CA GLN A 149 -22.00 -12.07 -16.28
C GLN A 149 -22.29 -12.39 -14.80
N ASP A 150 -21.29 -12.84 -14.06
CA ASP A 150 -21.41 -13.14 -12.64
C ASP A 150 -21.62 -11.87 -11.82
N LEU A 151 -20.98 -10.75 -12.19
CA LEU A 151 -21.29 -9.44 -11.61
C LEU A 151 -22.78 -9.09 -11.83
N ALA A 152 -23.34 -9.31 -13.02
CA ALA A 152 -24.75 -9.05 -13.28
C ALA A 152 -25.66 -9.94 -12.42
N TYR A 153 -25.26 -11.19 -12.16
CA TYR A 153 -25.97 -12.09 -11.23
C TYR A 153 -25.94 -11.55 -9.78
N LEU A 154 -24.79 -11.10 -9.29
CA LEU A 154 -24.65 -10.49 -7.95
C LEU A 154 -25.55 -9.26 -7.77
N LEU A 155 -25.87 -8.57 -8.86
CA LEU A 155 -26.68 -7.35 -8.87
C LEU A 155 -28.16 -7.56 -9.08
N LYS A 156 -28.62 -8.80 -9.29
CA LYS A 156 -30.06 -9.10 -9.36
C LYS A 156 -30.75 -8.70 -8.06
N PRO A 157 -32.01 -8.23 -8.12
CA PRO A 157 -32.78 -7.98 -6.91
C PRO A 157 -32.87 -9.24 -6.07
N GLN A 158 -32.40 -9.15 -4.84
CA GLN A 158 -32.47 -10.23 -3.86
C GLN A 158 -33.52 -9.87 -2.80
N LYS A 159 -34.18 -10.87 -2.24
CA LYS A 159 -35.14 -10.69 -1.13
C LYS A 159 -34.43 -10.54 0.22
N TYR A 160 -33.33 -9.78 0.24
CA TYR A 160 -32.63 -9.51 1.50
C TYR A 160 -33.36 -8.44 2.30
N THR A 161 -33.46 -8.66 3.58
CA THR A 161 -34.00 -7.69 4.55
C THR A 161 -32.88 -6.88 5.19
N GLN A 162 -33.19 -5.81 5.88
CA GLN A 162 -32.17 -5.03 6.60
C GLN A 162 -31.43 -5.83 7.68
N GLN A 163 -31.99 -6.96 8.12
CA GLN A 163 -31.37 -7.85 9.12
C GLN A 163 -30.26 -8.73 8.50
N ASP A 164 -30.22 -8.87 7.18
CA ASP A 164 -29.25 -9.69 6.46
C ASP A 164 -27.90 -8.98 6.29
N THR A 165 -27.36 -8.45 7.38
CA THR A 165 -26.12 -7.64 7.41
C THR A 165 -24.97 -8.31 6.68
N PHE A 166 -24.70 -9.60 6.94
CA PHE A 166 -23.60 -10.33 6.33
C PHE A 166 -23.74 -10.45 4.81
N LEU A 167 -24.96 -10.63 4.31
CA LEU A 167 -25.19 -10.70 2.86
C LEU A 167 -24.86 -9.38 2.16
N PHE A 168 -25.20 -8.24 2.77
CA PHE A 168 -24.82 -6.94 2.22
C PHE A 168 -23.30 -6.68 2.32
N GLU A 169 -22.65 -7.15 3.38
CA GLU A 169 -21.20 -7.09 3.50
C GLU A 169 -20.53 -7.93 2.39
N GLY A 170 -20.93 -9.18 2.22
CA GLY A 170 -20.45 -10.04 1.14
C GLY A 170 -20.73 -9.48 -0.26
N GLN A 171 -21.93 -8.94 -0.49
CA GLN A 171 -22.31 -8.35 -1.77
C GLN A 171 -21.48 -7.11 -2.08
N SER A 172 -21.30 -6.20 -1.10
CA SER A 172 -20.46 -5.00 -1.27
C SER A 172 -19.00 -5.36 -1.50
N ALA A 173 -18.47 -6.33 -0.76
CA ALA A 173 -17.13 -6.85 -0.97
C ALA A 173 -16.98 -7.47 -2.37
N GLY A 174 -17.92 -8.33 -2.79
CA GLY A 174 -17.91 -8.95 -4.12
C GLY A 174 -17.92 -7.92 -5.25
N ILE A 175 -18.80 -6.92 -5.20
CA ILE A 175 -18.83 -5.82 -6.18
C ILE A 175 -17.49 -5.06 -6.19
N TYR A 176 -16.91 -4.82 -5.03
CA TYR A 176 -15.60 -4.16 -4.94
C TYR A 176 -14.48 -5.02 -5.53
N ARG A 177 -14.47 -6.35 -5.29
CA ARG A 177 -13.47 -7.26 -5.90
C ARG A 177 -13.57 -7.28 -7.43
N PHE A 178 -14.78 -7.32 -8.01
CA PHE A 178 -14.96 -7.14 -9.44
C PHE A 178 -14.34 -5.83 -9.94
N ALA A 179 -14.61 -4.73 -9.26
CA ALA A 179 -14.10 -3.42 -9.66
C ALA A 179 -12.57 -3.31 -9.60
N LEU A 180 -11.91 -3.98 -8.64
CA LEU A 180 -10.44 -4.06 -8.57
C LEU A 180 -9.83 -4.80 -9.78
N ARG A 181 -10.63 -5.60 -10.47
CA ARG A 181 -10.27 -6.30 -11.72
C ARG A 181 -10.72 -5.55 -12.99
N GLY A 182 -11.20 -4.30 -12.84
CA GLY A 182 -11.70 -3.48 -13.96
C GLY A 182 -13.11 -3.83 -14.41
N LEU A 183 -13.82 -4.73 -13.72
CA LEU A 183 -15.17 -5.13 -14.05
C LEU A 183 -16.18 -4.29 -13.25
N THR A 184 -16.74 -3.28 -13.90
CA THR A 184 -17.74 -2.35 -13.32
C THR A 184 -19.06 -2.37 -14.09
N SER A 185 -20.11 -1.83 -13.49
CA SER A 185 -21.40 -1.57 -14.15
C SER A 185 -22.11 -0.40 -13.47
N GLU A 186 -22.97 0.29 -14.22
CA GLU A 186 -23.80 1.39 -13.69
C GLU A 186 -24.67 0.93 -12.52
N LYS A 187 -25.31 -0.27 -12.64
CA LYS A 187 -26.09 -0.86 -11.55
C LYS A 187 -25.25 -1.11 -10.29
N GLY A 188 -24.01 -1.59 -10.47
CA GLY A 188 -23.06 -1.79 -9.38
C GLY A 188 -22.71 -0.47 -8.71
N THR A 189 -22.34 0.55 -9.47
CA THR A 189 -22.05 1.89 -8.96
C THR A 189 -23.23 2.47 -8.18
N ARG A 190 -24.44 2.42 -8.74
CA ARG A 190 -25.68 2.86 -8.07
C ARG A 190 -25.91 2.15 -6.74
N LYS A 191 -25.66 0.84 -6.70
CA LYS A 191 -25.80 0.04 -5.48
C LYS A 191 -24.79 0.46 -4.43
N MET A 192 -23.53 0.67 -4.80
CA MET A 192 -22.49 1.13 -3.90
C MET A 192 -22.74 2.55 -3.37
N VAL A 193 -23.27 3.45 -4.20
CA VAL A 193 -23.76 4.77 -3.73
C VAL A 193 -24.88 4.62 -2.70
N ASN A 194 -25.83 3.70 -2.92
CA ASN A 194 -26.90 3.43 -1.96
C ASN A 194 -26.33 2.91 -0.63
N PHE A 195 -25.37 2.00 -0.67
CA PHE A 195 -24.71 1.49 0.54
C PHE A 195 -24.09 2.61 1.38
N VAL A 196 -23.32 3.53 0.79
CA VAL A 196 -22.66 4.60 1.55
C VAL A 196 -23.61 5.69 2.02
N SER A 197 -24.71 5.94 1.30
CA SER A 197 -25.64 7.02 1.62
C SER A 197 -26.70 6.64 2.65
N ASN A 198 -26.92 5.36 2.90
CA ASN A 198 -27.93 4.87 3.84
C ASN A 198 -27.26 4.30 5.12
N LYS A 199 -27.50 4.95 6.25
CA LYS A 199 -26.92 4.59 7.55
C LYS A 199 -27.50 3.33 8.18
N SER A 200 -28.56 2.73 7.60
CA SER A 200 -29.10 1.45 8.05
C SER A 200 -28.18 0.27 7.72
N TYR A 201 -27.28 0.42 6.75
CA TYR A 201 -26.26 -0.59 6.45
C TYR A 201 -25.13 -0.55 7.48
N SER A 202 -24.51 -1.72 7.70
CA SER A 202 -23.35 -1.83 8.59
C SER A 202 -22.18 -0.92 8.16
N VAL A 203 -21.30 -0.61 9.10
CA VAL A 203 -20.08 0.16 8.81
C VAL A 203 -19.26 -0.55 7.72
N ASN A 204 -19.14 -1.89 7.77
CA ASN A 204 -18.37 -2.65 6.79
C ASN A 204 -18.95 -2.54 5.37
N THR A 205 -20.30 -2.65 5.23
CA THR A 205 -20.95 -2.44 3.93
C THR A 205 -20.70 -1.04 3.41
N ARG A 206 -20.84 0.00 4.26
CA ARG A 206 -20.58 1.39 3.87
C ARG A 206 -19.13 1.62 3.52
N ARG A 207 -18.20 1.02 4.28
CA ARG A 207 -16.75 1.11 4.04
C ARG A 207 -16.36 0.51 2.69
N MET A 208 -16.87 -0.68 2.34
CA MET A 208 -16.64 -1.27 1.03
C MET A 208 -17.20 -0.40 -0.10
N GLY A 209 -18.41 0.16 0.08
CA GLY A 209 -18.96 1.13 -0.85
C GLY A 209 -18.08 2.36 -1.03
N ALA A 210 -17.56 2.92 0.07
CA ALA A 210 -16.66 4.06 0.06
C ALA A 210 -15.33 3.76 -0.66
N HIS A 211 -14.72 2.59 -0.40
CA HIS A 211 -13.52 2.15 -1.11
C HIS A 211 -13.77 1.96 -2.61
N TYR A 212 -14.93 1.41 -3.01
CA TYR A 212 -15.32 1.32 -4.41
C TYR A 212 -15.35 2.72 -5.04
N LEU A 213 -16.15 3.63 -4.51
CA LEU A 213 -16.34 4.97 -5.06
C LEU A 213 -15.03 5.79 -5.08
N GLY A 214 -14.20 5.63 -4.06
CA GLY A 214 -12.94 6.35 -3.91
C GLY A 214 -11.78 5.80 -4.75
N ARG A 215 -11.83 4.54 -5.21
CA ARG A 215 -10.70 3.88 -5.87
C ARG A 215 -10.93 3.54 -7.33
N VAL A 216 -12.17 3.20 -7.70
CA VAL A 216 -12.47 2.81 -9.08
C VAL A 216 -12.18 3.97 -10.03
N ARG A 217 -11.54 3.65 -11.16
CA ARG A 217 -11.27 4.60 -12.25
C ARG A 217 -12.42 4.59 -13.24
N ASP A 218 -12.49 5.62 -14.04
CA ASP A 218 -13.40 5.70 -15.20
C ASP A 218 -14.89 5.54 -14.86
N ILE A 219 -15.30 5.98 -13.65
CA ILE A 219 -16.69 6.13 -13.26
C ILE A 219 -17.03 7.61 -13.10
N ASP A 220 -18.19 8.01 -13.64
CA ASP A 220 -18.77 9.32 -13.38
C ASP A 220 -19.76 9.24 -12.20
N LEU A 221 -19.53 10.05 -11.19
CA LEU A 221 -20.35 10.13 -9.98
C LEU A 221 -21.15 11.44 -9.90
N THR A 222 -21.18 12.24 -10.95
CA THR A 222 -21.80 13.57 -10.98
C THR A 222 -23.28 13.52 -10.65
N GLU A 223 -24.03 12.55 -11.20
CA GLU A 223 -25.45 12.31 -10.88
C GLU A 223 -25.68 12.07 -9.38
N TYR A 224 -24.72 11.41 -8.71
CA TYR A 224 -24.83 11.04 -7.29
C TYR A 224 -24.24 12.08 -6.34
N LYS A 225 -23.71 13.21 -6.85
CA LYS A 225 -23.05 14.27 -6.07
C LYS A 225 -23.79 14.65 -4.79
N PRO A 226 -25.12 14.97 -4.79
CA PRO A 226 -25.80 15.36 -3.55
C PRO A 226 -25.79 14.26 -2.48
N LYS A 227 -25.96 13.00 -2.87
CA LYS A 227 -25.97 11.85 -1.95
C LYS A 227 -24.58 11.61 -1.36
N ILE A 228 -23.54 11.68 -2.19
CA ILE A 228 -22.15 11.46 -1.79
C ILE A 228 -21.70 12.57 -0.84
N LEU A 229 -21.97 13.84 -1.16
CA LEU A 229 -21.59 14.96 -0.31
C LEU A 229 -22.29 14.91 1.04
N LYS A 230 -23.58 14.58 1.06
CA LYS A 230 -24.32 14.36 2.32
C LYS A 230 -23.72 13.20 3.13
N ALA A 231 -23.34 12.11 2.45
CA ALA A 231 -22.69 10.97 3.13
C ALA A 231 -21.35 11.39 3.74
N ILE A 232 -20.49 12.17 3.04
CA ILE A 232 -19.24 12.72 3.56
C ILE A 232 -19.49 13.59 4.80
N GLU A 233 -20.51 14.44 4.79
CA GLU A 233 -20.83 15.33 5.92
C GLU A 233 -21.33 14.58 7.15
N THR A 234 -22.06 13.48 6.94
CA THR A 234 -22.76 12.76 8.03
C THR A 234 -22.06 11.48 8.49
N GLU A 235 -21.03 11.01 7.77
CA GLU A 235 -20.28 9.82 8.18
C GLU A 235 -19.52 10.08 9.48
N LYS A 236 -19.65 9.13 10.43
CA LYS A 236 -18.98 9.18 11.73
C LYS A 236 -17.75 8.26 11.78
N ASP A 237 -17.76 7.18 10.99
CA ASP A 237 -16.61 6.28 10.88
C ASP A 237 -15.54 6.95 10.02
N ASP A 238 -14.40 7.27 10.65
CA ASP A 238 -13.32 8.00 9.97
C ASP A 238 -12.72 7.19 8.82
N TYR A 239 -12.63 5.87 8.93
CA TYR A 239 -12.14 5.02 7.84
C TYR A 239 -13.05 5.06 6.61
N THR A 240 -14.36 4.99 6.80
CA THR A 240 -15.32 5.15 5.72
C THR A 240 -15.23 6.56 5.12
N LYS A 241 -15.09 7.59 5.95
CA LYS A 241 -14.96 8.98 5.50
C LYS A 241 -13.69 9.19 4.69
N MET A 242 -12.54 8.65 5.12
CA MET A 242 -11.27 8.69 4.39
C MET A 242 -11.41 8.14 2.97
N ALA A 243 -12.04 6.97 2.84
CA ALA A 243 -12.25 6.34 1.55
C ALA A 243 -13.25 7.13 0.68
N LEU A 244 -14.35 7.59 1.29
CA LEU A 244 -15.43 8.28 0.60
C LEU A 244 -15.02 9.65 0.05
N VAL A 245 -14.19 10.41 0.78
CA VAL A 245 -13.65 11.69 0.32
C VAL A 245 -12.92 11.57 -1.02
N ASN A 246 -12.25 10.45 -1.26
CA ASN A 246 -11.54 10.21 -2.52
C ASN A 246 -12.48 10.06 -3.73
N SER A 247 -13.78 9.80 -3.50
CA SER A 247 -14.77 9.70 -4.59
C SER A 247 -15.05 11.03 -5.29
N VAL A 248 -14.73 12.16 -4.63
CA VAL A 248 -14.93 13.50 -5.19
C VAL A 248 -14.13 13.70 -6.48
N LYS A 249 -13.04 12.98 -6.68
CA LYS A 249 -12.26 13.02 -7.94
C LYS A 249 -13.06 12.64 -9.19
N SER A 250 -14.13 11.85 -9.02
CA SER A 250 -15.02 11.36 -10.10
C SER A 250 -16.34 12.16 -10.18
N ILE A 251 -16.38 13.36 -9.56
CA ILE A 251 -17.53 14.25 -9.57
C ILE A 251 -17.15 15.52 -10.32
N THR A 252 -17.96 15.94 -11.30
CA THR A 252 -17.88 17.28 -11.89
C THR A 252 -18.49 18.28 -10.92
N ASP A 253 -17.72 19.31 -10.51
CA ASP A 253 -18.09 20.26 -9.45
C ASP A 253 -18.15 21.70 -9.95
N GLU A 254 -18.98 21.97 -10.98
CA GLU A 254 -19.14 23.30 -11.60
C GLU A 254 -19.65 24.37 -10.63
N ASP A 255 -20.52 24.00 -9.69
CA ASP A 255 -21.12 24.88 -8.68
C ASP A 255 -20.28 25.03 -7.40
N SER A 256 -19.11 24.42 -7.35
CA SER A 256 -18.20 24.40 -6.20
C SER A 256 -18.82 23.91 -4.89
N THR A 257 -19.88 23.12 -4.95
CA THR A 257 -20.55 22.58 -3.74
C THR A 257 -19.64 21.56 -3.05
N ALA A 258 -18.99 20.67 -3.82
CA ALA A 258 -18.05 19.70 -3.25
C ALA A 258 -16.84 20.39 -2.63
N LEU A 259 -16.31 21.43 -3.28
CA LEU A 259 -15.23 22.25 -2.70
C LEU A 259 -15.62 22.83 -1.33
N LYS A 260 -16.84 23.38 -1.21
CA LYS A 260 -17.34 23.93 0.06
C LYS A 260 -17.44 22.87 1.15
N VAL A 261 -17.97 21.68 0.81
CA VAL A 261 -18.07 20.54 1.73
C VAL A 261 -16.69 20.09 2.19
N LEU A 262 -15.73 19.93 1.27
CA LEU A 262 -14.36 19.51 1.60
C LEU A 262 -13.67 20.51 2.55
N LYS A 263 -13.76 21.82 2.29
CA LYS A 263 -13.21 22.86 3.15
C LYS A 263 -13.80 22.78 4.57
N LYS A 264 -15.12 22.66 4.67
CA LYS A 264 -15.83 22.51 5.94
C LYS A 264 -15.38 21.25 6.71
N GLN A 265 -15.24 20.11 6.00
CA GLN A 265 -14.79 18.87 6.61
C GLN A 265 -13.32 18.91 7.04
N PHE A 266 -12.43 19.59 6.30
CA PHE A 266 -11.05 19.78 6.72
C PHE A 266 -10.94 20.48 8.08
N THR A 267 -11.73 21.51 8.28
CA THR A 267 -11.75 22.26 9.55
C THR A 267 -12.34 21.44 10.71
N LYS A 268 -13.37 20.63 10.43
CA LYS A 268 -14.07 19.83 11.44
C LYS A 268 -13.35 18.57 11.86
N SER A 269 -12.64 17.93 10.95
CA SER A 269 -12.01 16.63 11.22
C SER A 269 -10.86 16.76 12.21
N LEU A 270 -10.81 15.85 13.19
CA LEU A 270 -9.71 15.76 14.14
C LEU A 270 -8.62 14.79 13.65
N ASP A 271 -9.02 13.72 12.99
CA ASP A 271 -8.11 12.72 12.45
C ASP A 271 -7.28 13.29 11.29
N TYR A 272 -5.96 13.19 11.42
CA TYR A 272 -4.99 13.70 10.43
C TYR A 272 -5.11 13.00 9.08
N ARG A 273 -5.50 11.72 9.06
CA ARG A 273 -5.66 10.89 7.85
C ARG A 273 -6.84 11.37 7.01
N VAL A 274 -7.95 11.73 7.67
CA VAL A 274 -9.10 12.38 7.01
C VAL A 274 -8.66 13.70 6.39
N LYS A 275 -7.87 14.52 7.12
CA LYS A 275 -7.35 15.80 6.60
C LYS A 275 -6.46 15.58 5.36
N ILE A 276 -5.56 14.61 5.38
CA ILE A 276 -4.70 14.29 4.22
C ILE A 276 -5.54 13.89 3.01
N ASN A 277 -6.56 13.05 3.18
CA ASN A 277 -7.42 12.67 2.06
C ASN A 277 -8.26 13.83 1.52
N ILE A 278 -8.73 14.71 2.40
CA ILE A 278 -9.40 15.96 1.97
C ILE A 278 -8.42 16.83 1.18
N MET A 279 -7.18 17.00 1.64
CA MET A 279 -6.17 17.76 0.91
C MET A 279 -5.87 17.15 -0.47
N ARG A 280 -5.79 15.83 -0.58
CA ARG A 280 -5.67 15.14 -1.88
C ARG A 280 -6.86 15.42 -2.81
N ALA A 281 -8.08 15.44 -2.27
CA ALA A 281 -9.27 15.78 -3.03
C ALA A 281 -9.30 17.27 -3.41
N LEU A 282 -8.84 18.16 -2.54
CA LEU A 282 -8.74 19.61 -2.79
C LEU A 282 -7.67 19.97 -3.83
N ALA A 283 -6.61 19.16 -3.96
CA ALA A 283 -5.51 19.44 -4.89
C ALA A 283 -5.93 19.49 -6.39
N ARG A 284 -7.14 19.04 -6.72
CA ARG A 284 -7.70 19.13 -8.07
C ARG A 284 -8.33 20.49 -8.42
N TYR A 285 -8.60 21.32 -7.42
CA TYR A 285 -9.21 22.64 -7.61
C TYR A 285 -8.16 23.71 -7.84
N ASP A 286 -8.59 24.83 -8.41
CA ASP A 286 -7.72 25.95 -8.69
C ASP A 286 -6.99 26.44 -7.43
N TYR A 287 -5.70 26.75 -7.60
CA TYR A 287 -4.82 27.13 -6.53
C TYR A 287 -5.38 28.26 -5.62
N PRO A 288 -5.91 29.41 -6.13
CA PRO A 288 -6.47 30.46 -5.29
C PRO A 288 -7.61 29.96 -4.39
N ALA A 289 -8.41 29.03 -4.87
CA ALA A 289 -9.54 28.50 -4.13
C ALA A 289 -9.11 27.65 -2.94
N VAL A 290 -8.00 26.91 -3.02
CA VAL A 290 -7.55 25.97 -1.99
C VAL A 290 -6.37 26.48 -1.15
N ARG A 291 -5.64 27.49 -1.63
CA ARG A 291 -4.48 28.09 -0.95
C ARG A 291 -4.71 28.35 0.55
N PRO A 292 -5.83 28.97 1.00
CA PRO A 292 -6.04 29.25 2.42
C PRO A 292 -6.02 27.97 3.30
N ILE A 293 -6.55 26.86 2.79
CA ILE A 293 -6.57 25.58 3.51
C ILE A 293 -5.16 24.99 3.62
N PHE A 294 -4.42 24.96 2.50
CA PHE A 294 -3.04 24.45 2.52
C PHE A 294 -2.11 25.31 3.35
N MET A 295 -2.27 26.66 3.32
CA MET A 295 -1.52 27.56 4.21
C MET A 295 -1.83 27.32 5.69
N SER A 296 -3.09 27.04 6.03
CA SER A 296 -3.46 26.67 7.41
C SER A 296 -2.90 25.32 7.81
N ALA A 297 -2.83 24.38 6.86
CA ALA A 297 -2.29 23.03 7.07
C ALA A 297 -0.78 23.03 7.38
N LEU A 298 0.00 24.00 6.85
CA LEU A 298 1.42 24.17 7.20
C LEU A 298 1.64 24.45 8.70
N LYS A 299 0.61 24.93 9.40
CA LYS A 299 0.64 25.21 10.85
C LYS A 299 -0.02 24.11 11.68
N ASN A 300 -0.35 22.96 11.06
CA ASN A 300 -1.02 21.87 11.77
C ASN A 300 -0.07 21.22 12.80
N LYS A 301 -0.60 20.80 13.94
CA LYS A 301 0.19 20.10 14.97
C LYS A 301 0.76 18.76 14.49
N ASN A 302 0.05 18.05 13.60
CA ASN A 302 0.50 16.77 13.04
C ASN A 302 1.49 17.03 11.90
N GLU A 303 2.67 16.42 11.99
CA GLU A 303 3.79 16.60 11.06
C GLU A 303 3.42 16.12 9.65
N GLN A 304 2.73 14.98 9.50
CA GLN A 304 2.34 14.45 8.20
C GLN A 304 1.40 15.40 7.44
N VAL A 305 0.49 16.11 8.16
CA VAL A 305 -0.38 17.13 7.54
C VAL A 305 0.44 18.33 7.06
N ARG A 306 1.42 18.79 7.87
CA ARG A 306 2.31 19.91 7.49
C ARG A 306 3.12 19.57 6.24
N ILE A 307 3.75 18.39 6.25
CA ILE A 307 4.60 17.96 5.13
C ILE A 307 3.76 17.74 3.88
N HIS A 308 2.58 17.13 4.00
CA HIS A 308 1.69 16.96 2.85
C HIS A 308 1.25 18.31 2.23
N ALA A 309 1.06 19.34 3.07
CA ALA A 309 0.80 20.72 2.59
C ALA A 309 2.03 21.30 1.88
N ALA A 310 3.22 21.12 2.44
CA ALA A 310 4.46 21.58 1.84
C ALA A 310 4.75 20.91 0.49
N GLU A 311 4.53 19.61 0.38
CA GLU A 311 4.62 18.87 -0.88
C GLU A 311 3.61 19.37 -1.93
N TYR A 312 2.40 19.73 -1.51
CA TYR A 312 1.42 20.32 -2.41
C TYR A 312 1.96 21.63 -3.00
N PHE A 313 2.53 22.52 -2.18
CA PHE A 313 3.12 23.76 -2.67
C PHE A 313 4.30 23.50 -3.61
N ARG A 314 5.17 22.56 -3.33
CA ARG A 314 6.26 22.20 -4.24
C ARG A 314 5.76 21.76 -5.62
N LYS A 315 4.64 21.05 -5.68
CA LYS A 315 4.06 20.51 -6.93
C LYS A 315 3.16 21.51 -7.66
N ASN A 316 2.50 22.43 -6.93
CA ASN A 316 1.44 23.29 -7.43
C ASN A 316 1.67 24.77 -7.08
N ALA A 317 2.91 25.17 -6.83
CA ALA A 317 3.22 26.51 -6.38
C ALA A 317 2.79 27.61 -7.36
N PHE A 318 2.53 28.79 -6.83
CA PHE A 318 1.98 29.94 -7.52
C PHE A 318 2.95 31.12 -7.46
N ARG A 319 3.24 31.74 -8.61
CA ARG A 319 4.26 32.80 -8.74
C ARG A 319 4.13 33.94 -7.74
N PRO A 320 2.95 34.48 -7.45
CA PRO A 320 2.81 35.58 -6.47
C PRO A 320 3.28 35.22 -5.06
N ASP A 321 3.36 33.96 -4.68
CA ASP A 321 3.76 33.52 -3.35
C ASP A 321 5.26 33.12 -3.25
N VAL A 322 6.07 33.36 -4.27
CA VAL A 322 7.47 32.93 -4.33
C VAL A 322 8.31 33.47 -3.17
N GLU A 323 8.17 34.75 -2.84
CA GLU A 323 8.88 35.37 -1.72
C GLU A 323 8.49 34.71 -0.38
N LEU A 324 7.19 34.48 -0.18
CA LEU A 324 6.68 33.79 1.01
C LEU A 324 7.26 32.36 1.14
N TYR A 325 7.30 31.62 0.02
CA TYR A 325 7.89 30.28 0.05
C TYR A 325 9.38 30.31 0.38
N TYR A 326 10.10 31.28 -0.18
CA TYR A 326 11.52 31.47 0.10
C TYR A 326 11.77 31.86 1.55
N GLU A 327 10.98 32.78 2.09
CA GLU A 327 11.05 33.17 3.50
C GLU A 327 10.82 31.95 4.42
N MET A 328 9.76 31.19 4.19
CA MET A 328 9.46 29.98 4.98
C MET A 328 10.53 28.90 4.86
N GLY A 329 11.10 28.73 3.66
CA GLY A 329 12.14 27.73 3.42
C GLY A 329 13.52 28.14 3.95
N SER A 330 13.74 29.44 4.13
CA SER A 330 15.00 30.03 4.66
C SER A 330 14.96 30.29 6.16
N ASP A 331 13.83 30.01 6.83
CA ASP A 331 13.68 30.23 8.26
C ASP A 331 14.69 29.39 9.04
N SER A 332 15.68 30.05 9.63
CA SER A 332 16.73 29.42 10.42
C SER A 332 16.24 28.85 11.76
N THR A 333 15.08 29.29 12.23
CA THR A 333 14.47 28.78 13.48
C THR A 333 13.76 27.45 13.29
N SER A 334 13.38 27.10 12.06
CA SER A 334 12.77 25.82 11.74
C SER A 334 13.86 24.71 11.66
N THR A 335 13.66 23.63 12.39
CA THR A 335 14.50 22.42 12.33
C THR A 335 13.92 21.36 11.36
N ASP A 336 12.72 21.58 10.84
CA ASP A 336 12.06 20.66 9.94
C ASP A 336 12.59 20.83 8.50
N TRP A 337 13.62 20.07 8.16
CA TRP A 337 14.25 20.07 6.83
C TRP A 337 13.28 19.68 5.71
N ARG A 338 12.27 18.83 6.01
CA ARG A 338 11.26 18.41 5.03
C ARG A 338 10.40 19.60 4.61
N LEU A 339 9.94 20.39 5.58
CA LEU A 339 9.21 21.62 5.34
C LEU A 339 10.05 22.63 4.55
N LYS A 340 11.29 22.89 5.02
CA LYS A 340 12.20 23.87 4.40
C LYS A 340 12.45 23.54 2.93
N LEU A 341 12.87 22.33 2.62
CA LEU A 341 13.20 21.92 1.25
C LEU A 341 11.99 21.89 0.31
N ASN A 342 10.80 21.51 0.80
CA ASN A 342 9.59 21.62 0.00
C ASN A 342 9.24 23.09 -0.31
N MET A 343 9.40 24.01 0.64
CA MET A 343 9.15 25.43 0.42
C MET A 343 10.19 26.05 -0.52
N LEU A 344 11.48 25.78 -0.33
CA LEU A 344 12.54 26.20 -1.26
C LEU A 344 12.31 25.66 -2.68
N GLY A 345 11.90 24.40 -2.81
CA GLY A 345 11.54 23.79 -4.09
C GLY A 345 10.34 24.47 -4.76
N ALA A 346 9.32 24.86 -3.97
CA ALA A 346 8.18 25.64 -4.44
C ALA A 346 8.61 27.01 -4.96
N ALA A 347 9.49 27.69 -4.22
CA ALA A 347 10.04 28.97 -4.62
C ALA A 347 10.86 28.86 -5.91
N LEU A 348 11.77 27.86 -5.98
CA LEU A 348 12.65 27.66 -7.13
C LEU A 348 11.90 27.35 -8.43
N ALA A 349 10.86 26.53 -8.34
CA ALA A 349 10.05 26.14 -9.50
C ALA A 349 9.24 27.31 -10.11
N ASN A 350 8.96 28.37 -9.33
CA ASN A 350 8.05 29.45 -9.71
C ASN A 350 8.68 30.84 -9.77
N VAL A 351 9.93 31.01 -9.32
CA VAL A 351 10.64 32.28 -9.43
C VAL A 351 10.77 32.70 -10.89
N SER A 352 10.44 33.98 -11.18
CA SER A 352 10.55 34.53 -12.53
C SER A 352 12.01 34.48 -13.04
N TYR A 353 12.16 34.20 -14.32
CA TYR A 353 13.49 34.29 -14.99
C TYR A 353 14.10 35.69 -14.90
N THR A 354 13.27 36.72 -14.80
CA THR A 354 13.71 38.12 -14.60
C THR A 354 14.29 38.38 -13.21
N LYS A 355 13.92 37.57 -12.17
CA LYS A 355 14.45 37.67 -10.81
C LYS A 355 15.68 36.77 -10.63
N ALA A 356 16.72 36.98 -11.43
CA ALA A 356 17.90 36.12 -11.46
C ALA A 356 18.63 36.03 -10.13
N ALA A 357 18.75 37.15 -9.39
CA ALA A 357 19.39 37.18 -8.06
C ALA A 357 18.64 36.34 -7.05
N LEU A 358 17.30 36.46 -6.98
CA LEU A 358 16.48 35.65 -6.07
C LEU A 358 16.57 34.15 -6.44
N ARG A 359 16.49 33.82 -7.74
CA ARG A 359 16.64 32.42 -8.16
C ARG A 359 18.01 31.85 -7.78
N LYS A 360 19.07 32.64 -7.92
CA LYS A 360 20.42 32.26 -7.49
C LYS A 360 20.45 32.00 -5.98
N ALA A 361 19.93 32.90 -5.18
CA ALA A 361 19.90 32.77 -3.71
C ALA A 361 19.12 31.52 -3.25
N ILE A 362 17.92 31.25 -3.85
CA ILE A 362 17.15 30.04 -3.54
C ILE A 362 17.96 28.77 -3.89
N ASN A 363 18.59 28.76 -5.07
CA ASN A 363 19.34 27.61 -5.54
C ASN A 363 20.60 27.35 -4.68
N GLU A 364 21.29 28.40 -4.26
CA GLU A 364 22.45 28.34 -3.34
C GLU A 364 22.03 27.82 -1.97
N ASN A 365 20.90 28.23 -1.44
CA ASN A 365 20.37 27.74 -0.17
C ASN A 365 20.08 26.23 -0.23
N ILE A 366 19.39 25.74 -1.28
CA ILE A 366 19.15 24.30 -1.48
C ILE A 366 20.48 23.55 -1.58
N ARG A 367 21.47 24.10 -2.31
CA ARG A 367 22.79 23.49 -2.46
C ARG A 367 23.60 23.45 -1.16
N SER A 368 23.53 24.50 -0.33
CA SER A 368 24.16 24.52 0.99
C SER A 368 23.61 23.39 1.85
N ILE A 369 22.26 23.26 1.93
CA ILE A 369 21.61 22.17 2.68
C ILE A 369 22.08 20.80 2.14
N TYR A 370 22.13 20.64 0.82
CA TYR A 370 22.62 19.39 0.20
C TYR A 370 24.06 19.04 0.59
N LEU A 371 24.95 20.04 0.56
CA LEU A 371 26.39 19.81 0.84
C LEU A 371 26.65 19.55 2.32
N GLU A 372 25.96 20.26 3.20
CA GLU A 372 26.14 20.20 4.66
C GLU A 372 25.49 18.94 5.28
N SER A 373 24.42 18.45 4.68
CA SER A 373 23.69 17.30 5.23
C SER A 373 24.47 15.99 5.12
N LYS A 374 24.39 15.19 6.18
CA LYS A 374 24.84 13.78 6.21
C LYS A 374 23.66 12.80 6.04
N ASN A 375 22.42 13.30 6.05
CA ASN A 375 21.22 12.48 5.90
C ASN A 375 20.91 12.24 4.41
N PRO A 376 20.94 10.99 3.92
CA PRO A 376 20.71 10.71 2.50
C PRO A 376 19.29 11.06 2.03
N TYR A 377 18.30 11.11 2.93
CA TYR A 377 16.92 11.49 2.59
C TYR A 377 16.77 13.01 2.49
N GLU A 378 17.44 13.77 3.35
CA GLU A 378 17.51 15.23 3.22
C GLU A 378 18.24 15.63 1.93
N LYS A 379 19.37 15.00 1.63
CA LYS A 379 20.05 15.16 0.33
C LYS A 379 19.14 14.82 -0.84
N GLY A 380 18.44 13.71 -0.77
CA GLY A 380 17.49 13.30 -1.80
C GLY A 380 16.38 14.33 -2.05
N LEU A 381 15.79 14.87 -0.99
CA LEU A 381 14.76 15.91 -1.10
C LEU A 381 15.33 17.23 -1.63
N ALA A 382 16.58 17.57 -1.29
CA ALA A 382 17.26 18.75 -1.85
C ALA A 382 17.47 18.62 -3.37
N LEU A 383 17.78 17.41 -3.87
CA LEU A 383 17.87 17.14 -5.31
C LEU A 383 16.50 17.23 -6.00
N GLU A 384 15.44 16.70 -5.37
CA GLU A 384 14.07 16.89 -5.87
C GLU A 384 13.67 18.36 -5.91
N ALA A 385 14.01 19.16 -4.88
CA ALA A 385 13.78 20.60 -4.85
C ALA A 385 14.57 21.32 -5.95
N SER A 386 15.83 20.94 -6.18
CA SER A 386 16.70 21.48 -7.24
C SER A 386 16.13 21.28 -8.64
N ALA A 387 15.35 20.22 -8.87
CA ALA A 387 14.69 19.95 -10.15
C ALA A 387 13.62 21.01 -10.54
N GLY A 388 13.22 21.87 -9.60
CA GLY A 388 12.38 23.05 -9.88
C GLY A 388 13.01 24.03 -10.87
N PHE A 389 14.32 24.02 -11.05
CA PHE A 389 15.04 24.84 -12.02
C PHE A 389 15.75 23.98 -13.04
N ALA A 390 15.32 24.04 -14.29
CA ALA A 390 15.87 23.22 -15.39
C ALA A 390 17.38 23.40 -15.59
N GLY A 391 17.96 24.54 -15.24
CA GLY A 391 19.41 24.79 -15.29
C GLY A 391 20.25 23.87 -14.39
N ASN A 392 19.61 23.19 -13.42
CA ASN A 392 20.26 22.23 -12.55
C ASN A 392 20.49 20.83 -13.19
N TYR A 393 20.12 20.64 -14.46
CA TYR A 393 20.18 19.33 -15.09
C TYR A 393 21.58 18.69 -15.03
N LYS A 394 22.66 19.47 -15.23
CA LYS A 394 24.04 18.95 -15.13
C LYS A 394 24.36 18.46 -13.72
N PHE A 395 24.03 19.26 -12.71
CA PHE A 395 24.22 18.87 -11.32
C PHE A 395 23.49 17.55 -10.98
N LEU A 396 22.24 17.43 -11.39
CA LEU A 396 21.48 16.18 -11.19
C LEU A 396 22.06 15.00 -11.96
N MET A 397 22.60 15.22 -13.16
CA MET A 397 23.32 14.19 -13.93
C MET A 397 24.55 13.68 -13.17
N ASP A 398 25.38 14.62 -12.69
CA ASP A 398 26.61 14.31 -11.98
C ASP A 398 26.32 13.54 -10.69
N GLU A 399 25.35 13.98 -9.88
CA GLU A 399 24.96 13.32 -8.64
C GLU A 399 24.33 11.93 -8.86
N ALA A 400 23.54 11.74 -9.93
CA ALA A 400 22.96 10.44 -10.26
C ALA A 400 24.02 9.40 -10.65
N LEU A 401 25.07 9.81 -11.38
CA LEU A 401 26.12 8.93 -11.87
C LEU A 401 27.31 8.81 -10.92
N ASN A 402 27.37 9.61 -9.85
CA ASN A 402 28.43 9.52 -8.86
C ASN A 402 28.24 8.28 -7.97
N LYS A 403 29.14 7.30 -8.12
CA LYS A 403 29.08 6.02 -7.40
C LYS A 403 29.36 6.12 -5.89
N GLU A 404 29.98 7.21 -5.45
CA GLU A 404 30.25 7.47 -4.02
C GLU A 404 28.98 7.90 -3.27
N ASN A 405 27.94 8.32 -4.00
CA ASN A 405 26.69 8.73 -3.40
C ASN A 405 25.88 7.52 -2.90
N HIS A 406 25.18 7.72 -1.79
CA HIS A 406 24.19 6.78 -1.28
C HIS A 406 23.09 6.49 -2.34
N SER A 407 22.61 5.25 -2.41
CA SER A 407 21.60 4.81 -3.41
C SER A 407 20.40 5.74 -3.50
N ASN A 408 19.83 6.17 -2.36
CA ASN A 408 18.71 7.12 -2.35
C ASN A 408 19.05 8.46 -3.02
N VAL A 409 20.27 8.98 -2.83
CA VAL A 409 20.74 10.23 -3.43
C VAL A 409 20.81 10.08 -4.95
N ARG A 410 21.42 8.99 -5.44
CA ARG A 410 21.53 8.69 -6.88
C ARG A 410 20.16 8.56 -7.53
N THR A 411 19.29 7.77 -6.92
CA THR A 411 17.92 7.53 -7.40
C THR A 411 17.12 8.83 -7.46
N LYS A 412 17.19 9.67 -6.39
CA LYS A 412 16.50 10.97 -6.33
C LYS A 412 17.05 12.00 -7.32
N ALA A 413 18.35 11.99 -7.59
CA ALA A 413 18.96 12.82 -8.64
C ALA A 413 18.40 12.46 -10.04
N LEU A 414 18.29 11.16 -10.33
CA LEU A 414 17.74 10.69 -11.62
C LEU A 414 16.23 10.99 -11.75
N GLU A 415 15.45 10.85 -10.68
CA GLU A 415 14.04 11.29 -10.62
C GLU A 415 13.91 12.80 -10.86
N GLY A 416 14.85 13.58 -10.34
CA GLY A 416 14.94 15.02 -10.60
C GLY A 416 15.13 15.32 -12.10
N LEU A 417 15.96 14.54 -12.83
CA LEU A 417 16.10 14.66 -14.28
C LEU A 417 14.82 14.30 -15.03
N VAL A 418 14.07 13.30 -14.57
CA VAL A 418 12.75 12.97 -15.12
C VAL A 418 11.81 14.18 -14.95
N THR A 419 11.84 14.84 -13.78
CA THR A 419 11.05 16.03 -13.49
C THR A 419 11.42 17.19 -14.43
N ILE A 420 12.70 17.47 -14.63
CA ILE A 420 13.18 18.49 -15.57
C ILE A 420 12.72 18.14 -16.99
N ARG A 421 12.84 16.88 -17.41
CA ARG A 421 12.48 16.45 -18.78
C ARG A 421 10.97 16.54 -19.04
N LYS A 422 10.13 16.42 -18.01
CA LYS A 422 8.67 16.62 -18.07
C LYS A 422 8.25 18.07 -18.17
N ASN A 423 9.15 19.03 -17.95
CA ASN A 423 8.78 20.44 -17.97
C ASN A 423 8.33 20.87 -19.39
N PRO A 424 7.07 21.26 -19.62
CA PRO A 424 6.56 21.61 -20.94
C PRO A 424 7.24 22.84 -21.56
N ARG A 425 7.89 23.67 -20.72
CA ARG A 425 8.62 24.85 -21.15
C ARG A 425 10.11 24.60 -21.38
N LEU A 426 10.58 23.33 -21.32
CA LEU A 426 12.00 23.03 -21.45
C LEU A 426 12.62 23.58 -22.75
N ALA A 427 11.90 23.44 -23.87
CA ALA A 427 12.34 23.99 -25.14
C ALA A 427 12.45 25.54 -25.14
N ALA A 428 11.47 26.21 -24.55
CA ALA A 428 11.49 27.68 -24.41
C ALA A 428 12.61 28.15 -23.45
N ILE A 429 12.94 27.36 -22.42
CA ILE A 429 13.99 27.70 -21.46
C ILE A 429 15.37 27.65 -22.10
N PHE A 430 15.66 26.65 -22.91
CA PHE A 430 16.98 26.42 -23.48
C PHE A 430 17.13 26.95 -24.91
N GLY A 431 16.04 27.32 -25.62
CA GLY A 431 16.08 27.84 -26.95
C GLY A 431 16.86 26.94 -27.91
N GLU A 432 17.87 27.47 -28.56
CA GLU A 432 18.75 26.73 -29.51
C GLU A 432 19.50 25.54 -28.84
N TYR A 433 19.77 25.61 -27.53
CA TYR A 433 20.48 24.58 -26.81
C TYR A 433 19.57 23.40 -26.40
N TYR A 434 18.25 23.47 -26.65
CA TYR A 434 17.28 22.46 -26.19
C TYR A 434 17.64 21.04 -26.65
N PHE A 435 17.96 20.87 -27.94
CA PHE A 435 18.26 19.54 -28.45
C PHE A 435 19.53 18.94 -27.83
N GLY A 436 20.52 19.76 -27.55
CA GLY A 436 21.75 19.34 -26.85
C GLY A 436 21.43 18.89 -25.39
N VAL A 437 20.65 19.67 -24.66
CA VAL A 437 20.26 19.34 -23.32
C VAL A 437 19.38 18.07 -23.27
N ALA A 438 18.36 17.97 -24.11
CA ALA A 438 17.50 16.80 -24.22
C ALA A 438 18.28 15.51 -24.56
N SER A 439 19.28 15.64 -25.46
CA SER A 439 20.19 14.54 -25.80
C SER A 439 21.08 14.12 -24.64
N GLN A 440 21.62 15.06 -23.86
CA GLN A 440 22.42 14.75 -22.67
C GLN A 440 21.57 14.02 -21.61
N ILE A 441 20.35 14.48 -21.33
CA ILE A 441 19.43 13.82 -20.39
C ILE A 441 19.11 12.40 -20.90
N LYS A 442 18.80 12.22 -22.20
CA LYS A 442 18.57 10.89 -22.79
C LYS A 442 19.77 9.97 -22.61
N LYS A 443 20.97 10.47 -22.90
CA LYS A 443 22.24 9.72 -22.72
C LYS A 443 22.45 9.34 -21.25
N THR A 444 22.07 10.20 -20.32
CA THR A 444 22.17 9.91 -18.87
C THR A 444 21.26 8.74 -18.49
N PHE A 445 20.03 8.65 -18.98
CA PHE A 445 19.17 7.48 -18.75
C PHE A 445 19.77 6.19 -19.33
N LYS A 446 20.39 6.24 -20.51
CA LYS A 446 21.14 5.08 -21.06
C LYS A 446 22.32 4.71 -20.17
N ASN A 447 23.12 5.68 -19.74
CA ASN A 447 24.27 5.45 -18.86
C ASN A 447 23.86 4.91 -17.47
N ALA A 448 22.71 5.38 -16.94
CA ALA A 448 22.16 4.90 -15.68
C ALA A 448 21.79 3.40 -15.74
N ILE A 449 21.30 2.91 -16.87
CA ILE A 449 21.06 1.47 -17.08
C ILE A 449 22.39 0.71 -17.23
N ILE A 450 23.34 1.25 -17.97
CA ILE A 450 24.67 0.63 -18.15
C ILE A 450 25.47 0.57 -16.85
N ASP A 451 25.27 1.54 -15.95
CA ASP A 451 25.90 1.58 -14.62
C ASP A 451 25.59 0.32 -13.78
N GLY A 452 24.39 -0.24 -13.94
CA GLY A 452 23.96 -1.48 -13.29
C GLY A 452 23.34 -1.29 -11.90
N ASP A 453 23.22 -0.05 -11.40
CA ASP A 453 22.52 0.21 -10.14
C ASP A 453 21.00 -0.01 -10.32
N VAL A 454 20.39 -0.85 -9.49
CA VAL A 454 18.98 -1.28 -9.64
C VAL A 454 17.97 -0.15 -9.50
N GLY A 455 18.23 0.83 -8.63
CA GLY A 455 17.38 2.02 -8.50
C GLY A 455 17.45 2.90 -9.75
N LEU A 456 18.66 3.12 -10.28
CA LEU A 456 18.85 3.85 -11.52
C LEU A 456 18.21 3.13 -12.71
N ILE A 457 18.36 1.81 -12.79
CA ILE A 457 17.71 0.99 -13.83
C ILE A 457 16.21 1.20 -13.83
N SER A 458 15.56 1.10 -12.67
CA SER A 458 14.11 1.23 -12.56
C SER A 458 13.61 2.62 -12.95
N VAL A 459 14.28 3.68 -12.48
CA VAL A 459 13.92 5.07 -12.85
C VAL A 459 14.14 5.33 -14.35
N ALA A 460 15.30 4.93 -14.89
CA ALA A 460 15.63 5.13 -16.30
C ALA A 460 14.70 4.33 -17.23
N SER A 461 14.37 3.09 -16.85
CA SER A 461 13.40 2.24 -17.55
C SER A 461 12.03 2.90 -17.62
N GLY A 462 11.55 3.45 -16.51
CA GLY A 462 10.32 4.24 -16.47
C GLY A 462 10.37 5.49 -17.36
N ALA A 463 11.51 6.18 -17.40
CA ALA A 463 11.71 7.34 -18.27
C ALA A 463 11.69 6.96 -19.75
N ILE A 464 12.30 5.84 -20.14
CA ILE A 464 12.32 5.35 -21.53
C ILE A 464 10.91 4.97 -21.99
N ARG A 465 10.10 4.37 -21.13
CA ARG A 465 8.70 4.02 -21.41
C ARG A 465 7.75 5.22 -21.43
N ASN A 466 8.18 6.40 -20.97
CA ASN A 466 7.30 7.58 -20.97
C ASN A 466 7.03 8.08 -22.39
N PRO A 467 5.78 8.07 -22.91
CA PRO A 467 5.47 8.46 -24.27
C PRO A 467 5.77 9.93 -24.57
N ASP A 468 5.69 10.82 -23.56
CA ASP A 468 5.95 12.25 -23.72
C ASP A 468 7.43 12.54 -24.07
N PHE A 469 8.34 11.62 -23.71
CA PHE A 469 9.77 11.79 -24.00
C PHE A 469 10.14 11.37 -25.42
N ARG A 470 9.27 10.59 -26.07
CA ARG A 470 9.45 10.12 -27.45
C ARG A 470 10.76 9.34 -27.67
N TYR A 471 11.19 8.57 -26.66
CA TYR A 471 12.43 7.80 -26.73
C TYR A 471 12.28 6.47 -27.48
N LYS A 472 11.06 5.98 -27.69
CA LYS A 472 10.79 4.69 -28.33
C LYS A 472 11.49 4.53 -29.66
N ALA A 473 11.32 5.47 -30.61
CA ALA A 473 11.94 5.41 -31.94
C ALA A 473 13.47 5.37 -31.88
N SER A 474 14.07 6.12 -30.94
CA SER A 474 15.52 6.19 -30.75
C SER A 474 16.10 4.90 -30.19
N PHE A 475 15.46 4.31 -29.17
CA PHE A 475 15.94 3.11 -28.49
C PHE A 475 15.47 1.79 -29.12
N LYS A 476 14.49 1.81 -30.03
CA LYS A 476 14.06 0.61 -30.75
C LYS A 476 15.23 -0.03 -31.52
N TYR A 477 16.14 0.78 -32.10
CA TYR A 477 17.30 0.33 -32.88
C TYR A 477 18.62 0.35 -32.07
N ASP A 478 18.62 0.92 -30.87
CA ASP A 478 19.78 0.98 -29.97
C ASP A 478 19.35 0.47 -28.57
N ASN A 479 19.04 -0.83 -28.46
CA ASN A 479 18.49 -1.45 -27.25
C ASN A 479 19.35 -2.57 -26.65
N GLU A 480 20.46 -2.91 -27.23
CA GLU A 480 21.34 -3.99 -26.77
C GLU A 480 21.81 -3.78 -25.33
N PHE A 481 22.05 -2.52 -24.94
CA PHE A 481 22.42 -2.17 -23.56
C PHE A 481 21.39 -2.60 -22.51
N LEU A 482 20.08 -2.66 -22.87
CA LEU A 482 19.02 -3.13 -21.97
C LEU A 482 19.17 -4.63 -21.69
N LYS A 483 19.39 -5.42 -22.75
CA LYS A 483 19.58 -6.87 -22.62
C LYS A 483 20.87 -7.18 -21.85
N THR A 484 21.96 -6.49 -22.21
CA THR A 484 23.23 -6.63 -21.50
C THR A 484 23.14 -6.26 -20.03
N ALA A 485 22.37 -5.22 -19.68
CA ALA A 485 22.12 -4.88 -18.28
C ALA A 485 21.27 -5.95 -17.57
N GLN A 486 20.22 -6.47 -18.24
CA GLN A 486 19.33 -7.49 -17.71
C GLN A 486 20.08 -8.81 -17.42
N GLU A 487 20.98 -9.22 -18.29
CA GLU A 487 21.80 -10.42 -18.13
C GLU A 487 22.77 -10.36 -16.94
N LYS A 488 23.16 -9.17 -16.52
CA LYS A 488 24.03 -8.93 -15.38
C LYS A 488 23.32 -8.93 -14.03
N LEU A 489 21.98 -8.82 -14.04
CA LEU A 489 21.19 -8.77 -12.82
C LEU A 489 21.17 -10.14 -12.12
N LYS A 490 21.32 -10.09 -10.81
CA LYS A 490 21.31 -11.28 -9.94
C LYS A 490 19.90 -11.56 -9.45
N LEU A 491 19.31 -12.66 -9.91
CA LEU A 491 18.01 -13.11 -9.42
C LEU A 491 18.17 -14.06 -8.24
N PRO A 492 17.26 -14.02 -7.26
CA PRO A 492 16.06 -13.17 -7.19
C PRO A 492 16.27 -11.77 -6.59
N LYS A 493 17.46 -11.43 -6.14
CA LYS A 493 17.78 -10.16 -5.44
C LYS A 493 17.32 -8.91 -6.20
N GLU A 494 17.47 -8.92 -7.51
CA GLU A 494 17.28 -7.75 -8.38
C GLU A 494 16.07 -7.91 -9.33
N THR A 495 15.09 -8.71 -8.89
CA THR A 495 13.89 -9.07 -9.66
C THR A 495 13.10 -7.84 -10.14
N GLU A 496 12.96 -6.79 -9.33
CA GLU A 496 12.21 -5.59 -9.70
C GLU A 496 12.88 -4.87 -10.89
N ALA A 497 14.19 -4.67 -10.83
CA ALA A 497 14.95 -4.06 -11.93
C ALA A 497 14.90 -4.94 -13.20
N PHE A 498 14.98 -6.26 -13.04
CA PHE A 498 14.81 -7.20 -14.13
C PHE A 498 13.46 -7.05 -14.83
N TYR A 499 12.37 -6.95 -14.08
CA TYR A 499 11.04 -6.74 -14.65
C TYR A 499 10.89 -5.37 -15.30
N ASP A 500 11.50 -4.34 -14.74
CA ASP A 500 11.46 -3.00 -15.35
C ASP A 500 12.22 -2.95 -16.69
N LEU A 501 13.36 -3.63 -16.79
CA LEU A 501 14.07 -3.80 -18.07
C LEU A 501 13.24 -4.61 -19.06
N GLN A 502 12.66 -5.75 -18.62
CA GLN A 502 11.83 -6.58 -19.50
C GLN A 502 10.66 -5.78 -20.07
N LYS A 503 9.88 -5.09 -19.20
CA LYS A 503 8.78 -4.20 -19.65
C LYS A 503 9.26 -3.13 -20.62
N THR A 504 10.50 -2.66 -20.49
CA THR A 504 11.06 -1.65 -21.38
C THR A 504 11.43 -2.23 -22.74
N ILE A 505 12.03 -3.42 -22.74
CA ILE A 505 12.31 -4.18 -23.98
C ILE A 505 11.01 -4.47 -24.72
N ASP A 506 9.99 -4.99 -24.01
CA ASP A 506 8.69 -5.30 -24.60
C ASP A 506 7.99 -4.06 -25.18
N TYR A 507 8.01 -2.94 -24.42
CA TYR A 507 7.50 -1.65 -24.91
C TYR A 507 8.19 -1.17 -26.20
N LEU A 508 9.50 -1.33 -26.30
CA LEU A 508 10.26 -0.93 -27.49
C LEU A 508 9.97 -1.84 -28.68
N MET A 509 9.72 -3.13 -28.42
CA MET A 509 9.47 -4.15 -29.43
C MET A 509 7.99 -4.34 -29.79
N ASP A 510 7.09 -3.57 -29.22
CA ASP A 510 5.64 -3.69 -29.40
C ASP A 510 5.09 -5.08 -29.02
N VAL A 511 5.68 -5.71 -28.01
CA VAL A 511 5.20 -6.99 -27.45
C VAL A 511 4.06 -6.73 -26.47
N GLU A 512 2.91 -7.39 -26.66
CA GLU A 512 1.79 -7.38 -25.76
C GLU A 512 1.97 -8.46 -24.69
N SER A 513 1.77 -8.08 -23.41
CA SER A 513 1.77 -8.98 -22.23
C SER A 513 3.10 -9.72 -22.00
N PRO A 514 4.05 -9.12 -21.30
CA PRO A 514 5.29 -9.78 -20.94
C PRO A 514 5.04 -10.99 -20.04
N GLN A 515 5.67 -12.11 -20.38
CA GLN A 515 5.74 -13.29 -19.51
C GLN A 515 6.64 -12.95 -18.31
N VAL A 516 6.07 -12.87 -17.12
CA VAL A 516 6.83 -12.68 -15.89
C VAL A 516 7.38 -14.03 -15.45
N LYS A 517 8.71 -14.20 -15.55
CA LYS A 517 9.37 -15.40 -15.00
C LYS A 517 9.39 -15.28 -13.48
N LEU A 518 8.74 -16.21 -12.78
CA LEU A 518 8.81 -16.27 -11.31
C LEU A 518 10.24 -16.61 -10.87
N PRO A 519 10.71 -16.03 -9.73
CA PRO A 519 11.98 -16.42 -9.15
C PRO A 519 12.03 -17.91 -8.81
N GLU A 520 13.21 -18.51 -8.93
CA GLU A 520 13.43 -19.88 -8.49
C GLU A 520 13.21 -20.00 -6.99
N PHE A 521 12.70 -21.17 -6.55
CA PHE A 521 12.59 -21.48 -5.12
C PHE A 521 13.98 -21.75 -4.55
N ASN A 522 14.44 -20.89 -3.64
CA ASN A 522 15.77 -20.99 -3.05
C ASN A 522 15.81 -20.69 -1.54
N HIS A 523 14.67 -20.50 -0.89
CA HIS A 523 14.61 -20.17 0.53
C HIS A 523 13.51 -20.99 1.24
N PRO A 524 13.81 -22.21 1.67
CA PRO A 524 12.87 -23.06 2.41
C PRO A 524 12.55 -22.45 3.79
N ILE A 525 11.38 -22.82 4.33
CA ILE A 525 10.94 -22.39 5.66
C ILE A 525 11.98 -22.82 6.71
N ASN A 526 12.40 -21.88 7.55
CA ASN A 526 13.34 -22.17 8.62
C ASN A 526 12.62 -22.66 9.88
N TRP A 527 12.31 -23.95 9.93
CA TRP A 527 11.63 -24.58 11.07
C TRP A 527 12.44 -24.48 12.37
N GLY A 528 13.77 -24.41 12.27
CA GLY A 528 14.64 -24.22 13.44
C GLY A 528 14.40 -22.87 14.13
N THR A 529 14.21 -21.81 13.36
CA THR A 529 13.86 -20.49 13.91
C THR A 529 12.47 -20.48 14.55
N LEU A 530 11.52 -21.25 14.00
CA LEU A 530 10.13 -21.27 14.44
C LEU A 530 9.89 -22.20 15.64
N LYS A 531 10.85 -23.06 16.01
CA LYS A 531 10.68 -24.05 17.08
C LYS A 531 10.20 -23.44 18.41
N ASP A 532 10.72 -22.26 18.76
CA ASP A 532 10.44 -21.57 20.01
C ASP A 532 9.48 -20.38 19.81
N VAL A 533 8.81 -20.28 18.65
CA VAL A 533 7.84 -19.23 18.35
C VAL A 533 6.43 -19.71 18.71
N GLY A 534 5.77 -18.94 19.54
CA GLY A 534 4.42 -19.23 20.02
C GLY A 534 3.56 -17.96 20.17
N PRO A 535 2.37 -18.10 20.76
CA PRO A 535 1.44 -16.97 20.94
C PRO A 535 2.01 -15.80 21.76
N ASN A 536 3.00 -16.07 22.59
CA ASN A 536 3.65 -15.06 23.44
C ASN A 536 4.95 -14.52 22.83
N THR A 537 5.21 -14.79 21.56
CA THR A 537 6.39 -14.26 20.88
C THR A 537 6.04 -12.94 20.20
N PHE A 538 6.77 -11.88 20.57
CA PHE A 538 6.57 -10.52 20.08
C PHE A 538 7.88 -9.94 19.53
N ALA A 539 7.76 -8.97 18.61
CA ALA A 539 8.89 -8.11 18.25
C ALA A 539 8.70 -6.72 18.84
N THR A 540 9.73 -6.20 19.52
CA THR A 540 9.82 -4.79 19.88
C THR A 540 10.68 -4.09 18.83
N VAL A 541 10.06 -3.19 18.06
CA VAL A 541 10.73 -2.35 17.04
C VAL A 541 11.02 -1.00 17.67
N GLU A 542 12.28 -0.71 17.98
CA GLU A 542 12.72 0.59 18.46
C GLU A 542 12.97 1.52 17.28
N THR A 543 12.33 2.67 17.26
CA THR A 543 12.44 3.66 16.17
C THR A 543 12.90 5.04 16.68
N ASP A 544 13.18 5.97 15.78
CA ASP A 544 13.45 7.37 16.15
C ASP A 544 12.25 8.06 16.82
N LYS A 545 11.03 7.53 16.63
CA LYS A 545 9.77 8.09 17.17
C LYS A 545 9.28 7.38 18.43
N GLY A 546 9.83 6.22 18.77
CA GLY A 546 9.43 5.40 19.91
C GLY A 546 9.40 3.91 19.59
N GLU A 547 8.79 3.13 20.46
CA GLU A 547 8.68 1.69 20.35
C GLU A 547 7.34 1.28 19.71
N VAL A 548 7.39 0.20 18.90
CA VAL A 548 6.23 -0.46 18.31
C VAL A 548 6.31 -1.95 18.62
N ILE A 549 5.24 -2.53 19.16
CA ILE A 549 5.18 -3.96 19.50
C ILE A 549 4.35 -4.69 18.45
N LEU A 550 4.94 -5.78 17.91
CA LEU A 550 4.33 -6.61 16.88
C LEU A 550 4.02 -8.00 17.42
N GLU A 551 2.79 -8.45 17.28
CA GLU A 551 2.34 -9.83 17.46
C GLU A 551 2.40 -10.58 16.14
N PHE A 552 2.93 -11.81 16.13
CA PHE A 552 3.12 -12.59 14.90
C PHE A 552 1.97 -13.52 14.56
N TYR A 553 1.62 -13.60 13.30
CA TYR A 553 0.72 -14.63 12.75
C TYR A 553 1.50 -15.88 12.31
N HIS A 554 2.31 -16.45 13.22
CA HIS A 554 3.26 -17.52 12.93
C HIS A 554 2.62 -18.80 12.33
N LYS A 555 1.38 -19.12 12.71
CA LYS A 555 0.62 -20.23 12.12
C LYS A 555 0.13 -19.96 10.69
N LEU A 556 -0.10 -18.70 10.34
CA LEU A 556 -0.64 -18.32 9.03
C LEU A 556 0.45 -18.01 8.00
N SER A 557 1.60 -17.54 8.45
CA SER A 557 2.69 -17.08 7.58
C SER A 557 4.06 -17.50 8.14
N PRO A 558 4.30 -18.84 8.29
CA PRO A 558 5.51 -19.34 8.95
C PRO A 558 6.80 -18.95 8.22
N ALA A 559 6.83 -18.93 6.87
CA ALA A 559 8.00 -18.52 6.11
C ALA A 559 8.37 -17.06 6.38
N SER A 560 7.40 -16.18 6.32
CA SER A 560 7.59 -14.73 6.52
C SER A 560 7.96 -14.41 7.96
N VAL A 561 7.30 -15.03 8.94
CA VAL A 561 7.61 -14.85 10.38
C VAL A 561 9.00 -15.38 10.70
N GLY A 562 9.33 -16.61 10.25
CA GLY A 562 10.64 -17.20 10.49
C GLY A 562 11.77 -16.38 9.89
N ASN A 563 11.59 -15.86 8.67
CA ASN A 563 12.53 -14.97 8.01
C ASN A 563 12.70 -13.64 8.78
N PHE A 564 11.59 -13.00 9.16
CA PHE A 564 11.66 -11.73 9.90
C PHE A 564 12.36 -11.89 11.24
N ILE A 565 12.04 -12.93 12.02
CA ILE A 565 12.67 -13.24 13.31
C ILE A 565 14.17 -13.49 13.14
N LYS A 566 14.56 -14.29 12.13
CA LYS A 566 15.97 -14.54 11.84
C LYS A 566 16.71 -13.25 11.54
N LEU A 567 16.20 -12.45 10.63
CA LEU A 567 16.79 -11.16 10.25
C LEU A 567 16.89 -10.19 11.44
N ALA A 568 15.88 -10.15 12.30
CA ALA A 568 15.87 -9.33 13.51
C ALA A 568 16.97 -9.78 14.49
N ARG A 569 17.08 -11.10 14.74
CA ARG A 569 18.14 -11.67 15.60
C ARG A 569 19.55 -11.45 15.06
N ASP A 570 19.71 -11.41 13.74
CA ASP A 570 20.97 -11.13 13.06
C ASP A 570 21.30 -9.61 13.02
N GLY A 571 20.45 -8.74 13.60
CA GLY A 571 20.65 -7.28 13.56
C GLY A 571 20.49 -6.67 12.16
N PHE A 572 19.88 -7.40 11.21
CA PHE A 572 19.75 -6.94 9.82
C PHE A 572 19.02 -5.60 9.69
N PHE A 573 18.01 -5.35 10.53
CA PHE A 573 17.19 -4.14 10.45
C PHE A 573 17.83 -2.93 11.12
N ASP A 574 18.89 -3.11 11.93
CA ASP A 574 19.49 -2.05 12.73
C ASP A 574 20.04 -0.93 11.84
N GLY A 575 19.65 0.29 12.15
CA GLY A 575 20.02 1.50 11.41
C GLY A 575 19.33 1.69 10.06
N LYS A 576 18.50 0.74 9.59
CA LYS A 576 17.72 0.91 8.36
C LYS A 576 16.57 1.90 8.57
N SER A 577 16.13 2.52 7.48
CA SER A 577 15.11 3.55 7.54
C SER A 577 13.77 3.10 6.99
N PHE A 578 12.73 3.78 7.42
CA PHE A 578 11.46 3.83 6.69
C PHE A 578 11.66 4.70 5.45
N HIS A 579 12.00 4.04 4.34
CA HIS A 579 12.35 4.72 3.08
C HIS A 579 11.12 5.24 2.34
N ARG A 580 9.92 4.77 2.68
CA ARG A 580 8.65 5.20 2.10
C ARG A 580 7.58 5.28 3.17
N VAL A 581 7.05 6.48 3.38
CA VAL A 581 5.88 6.71 4.25
C VAL A 581 4.83 7.46 3.46
N VAL A 582 3.65 6.89 3.37
CA VAL A 582 2.51 7.50 2.69
C VAL A 582 1.39 7.68 3.71
N GLY A 583 1.19 8.90 4.16
CA GLY A 583 0.15 9.23 5.13
C GLY A 583 -1.20 8.64 4.73
N ASN A 584 -1.89 8.00 5.68
CA ASN A 584 -3.12 7.24 5.48
C ASN A 584 -2.99 6.03 4.53
N PHE A 585 -1.79 5.47 4.38
CA PHE A 585 -1.61 4.21 3.65
C PHE A 585 -0.65 3.28 4.38
N VAL A 586 0.66 3.46 4.22
CA VAL A 586 1.68 2.59 4.84
C VAL A 586 2.93 3.35 5.25
N ALA A 587 3.64 2.83 6.28
CA ALA A 587 5.05 3.08 6.54
C ALA A 587 5.83 1.83 6.14
N GLN A 588 6.76 1.94 5.17
CA GLN A 588 7.51 0.82 4.60
C GLN A 588 9.00 0.95 4.91
N GLY A 589 9.59 -0.12 5.43
CA GLY A 589 10.98 -0.21 5.85
C GLY A 589 11.65 -1.52 5.45
N GLY A 590 12.86 -1.76 6.00
CA GLY A 590 13.62 -3.01 5.79
C GLY A 590 14.45 -3.07 4.50
N CYS A 591 14.44 -2.04 3.64
CA CYS A 591 15.26 -2.01 2.43
C CYS A 591 16.75 -1.86 2.79
N PRO A 592 17.65 -2.79 2.37
CA PRO A 592 19.08 -2.70 2.66
C PRO A 592 19.78 -1.50 2.01
N ARG A 593 19.21 -0.96 0.92
CA ARG A 593 19.74 0.18 0.16
C ARG A 593 19.14 1.52 0.58
N GLY A 594 17.99 1.51 1.27
CA GLY A 594 17.27 2.70 1.69
C GLY A 594 16.57 3.50 0.58
N ASP A 595 16.46 2.95 -0.63
CA ASP A 595 15.78 3.56 -1.78
C ASP A 595 14.56 2.78 -2.27
N GLY A 596 14.26 1.64 -1.65
CA GLY A 596 13.14 0.77 -1.99
C GLY A 596 13.49 -0.36 -2.96
N TYR A 597 14.62 -0.31 -3.66
CA TYR A 597 15.01 -1.28 -4.69
C TYR A 597 15.97 -2.38 -4.18
N GLY A 598 16.09 -2.57 -2.87
CA GLY A 598 17.01 -3.56 -2.30
C GLY A 598 16.31 -4.84 -1.85
N GLY A 599 16.98 -5.98 -2.11
CA GLY A 599 16.61 -7.31 -1.65
C GLY A 599 17.82 -8.11 -1.19
N LEU A 600 17.61 -9.39 -0.86
CA LEU A 600 18.64 -10.39 -0.61
C LEU A 600 18.65 -11.47 -1.71
N ASP A 601 19.62 -12.39 -1.65
CA ASP A 601 19.83 -13.42 -2.70
C ASP A 601 18.78 -14.54 -2.64
N TYR A 602 17.59 -14.23 -2.09
CA TYR A 602 16.45 -15.13 -2.02
C TYR A 602 15.13 -14.36 -2.14
N SER A 603 14.05 -15.07 -2.44
CA SER A 603 12.68 -14.58 -2.33
C SER A 603 11.81 -15.57 -1.56
N LEU A 604 10.88 -15.03 -0.78
CA LEU A 604 9.84 -15.79 -0.10
C LEU A 604 8.63 -15.93 -1.03
N ARG A 605 7.93 -17.03 -0.85
CA ARG A 605 6.62 -17.24 -1.48
C ARG A 605 5.53 -16.53 -0.67
N SER A 606 4.57 -15.97 -1.37
CA SER A 606 3.43 -15.31 -0.72
C SER A 606 2.60 -16.33 0.09
N GLU A 607 2.24 -15.95 1.32
CA GLU A 607 1.44 -16.75 2.26
C GLU A 607 0.11 -16.02 2.51
N LEU A 608 -0.90 -16.38 1.71
CA LEU A 608 -2.17 -15.66 1.69
C LEU A 608 -3.19 -16.35 2.62
N SER A 609 -3.49 -15.70 3.73
CA SER A 609 -4.46 -16.14 4.73
C SER A 609 -5.81 -15.42 4.61
N THR A 610 -6.77 -15.85 5.42
CA THR A 610 -8.08 -15.20 5.53
C THR A 610 -8.07 -13.86 6.25
N VAL A 611 -6.97 -13.52 6.94
CA VAL A 611 -6.79 -12.22 7.60
C VAL A 611 -6.79 -11.11 6.55
N LYS A 612 -7.50 -10.02 6.85
CA LYS A 612 -7.70 -8.88 5.95
C LYS A 612 -7.03 -7.62 6.48
N TYR A 613 -6.61 -6.75 5.59
CA TYR A 613 -6.18 -5.39 5.90
C TYR A 613 -7.38 -4.48 6.20
N ASP A 614 -8.23 -4.85 7.15
CA ASP A 614 -9.50 -4.19 7.46
C ASP A 614 -9.38 -3.14 8.57
N ASN A 615 -8.19 -2.99 9.13
CA ASN A 615 -7.84 -2.00 10.15
C ASN A 615 -6.45 -1.42 9.91
N GLU A 616 -5.99 -0.53 10.79
CA GLU A 616 -4.62 -0.08 10.89
C GLU A 616 -3.75 -1.11 11.63
N GLY A 617 -2.44 -0.99 11.51
CA GLY A 617 -1.46 -1.75 12.27
C GLY A 617 -1.15 -3.15 11.71
N TYR A 618 -1.73 -3.58 10.59
CA TYR A 618 -1.28 -4.82 9.97
C TYR A 618 0.10 -4.66 9.34
N VAL A 619 0.94 -5.66 9.57
CA VAL A 619 2.30 -5.72 9.03
C VAL A 619 2.32 -6.72 7.88
N GLY A 620 2.61 -6.21 6.69
CA GLY A 620 2.65 -7.03 5.48
C GLY A 620 4.03 -7.05 4.82
N MET A 621 4.30 -8.11 4.06
CA MET A 621 5.50 -8.20 3.24
C MET A 621 5.37 -7.34 1.98
N ALA A 622 6.36 -6.50 1.70
CA ALA A 622 6.42 -5.78 0.43
C ALA A 622 6.92 -6.72 -0.68
N SER A 623 6.35 -6.57 -1.88
CA SER A 623 6.69 -7.41 -3.03
C SER A 623 6.60 -6.66 -4.35
N ALA A 624 7.37 -7.08 -5.34
CA ALA A 624 7.30 -6.66 -6.75
C ALA A 624 6.27 -7.47 -7.56
N GLY A 625 5.45 -8.27 -6.89
CA GLY A 625 4.45 -9.18 -7.42
C GLY A 625 4.41 -10.48 -6.61
N LYS A 626 3.56 -11.43 -7.02
CA LYS A 626 3.42 -12.72 -6.34
C LYS A 626 4.77 -13.43 -6.24
N ASP A 627 5.05 -14.01 -5.07
CA ASP A 627 6.23 -14.85 -4.81
C ASP A 627 7.59 -14.11 -4.94
N THR A 628 7.60 -12.79 -4.71
CA THR A 628 8.81 -11.94 -4.73
C THR A 628 9.06 -11.21 -3.41
N GLU A 629 8.49 -11.69 -2.33
CA GLU A 629 8.67 -11.15 -0.98
C GLU A 629 10.10 -11.41 -0.49
N GLY A 630 10.56 -10.67 0.50
CA GLY A 630 11.93 -10.82 0.99
C GLY A 630 12.16 -10.18 2.35
N VAL A 631 12.74 -8.96 2.36
CA VAL A 631 13.17 -8.29 3.59
C VAL A 631 12.40 -7.01 3.88
N GLN A 632 11.72 -6.45 2.88
CA GLN A 632 10.96 -5.22 3.06
C GLN A 632 9.57 -5.55 3.61
N PHE A 633 9.14 -4.76 4.58
CA PHE A 633 7.82 -4.85 5.19
C PHE A 633 7.15 -3.48 5.26
N PHE A 634 5.84 -3.48 5.44
CA PHE A 634 5.09 -2.25 5.66
C PHE A 634 4.09 -2.40 6.80
N ILE A 635 3.80 -1.29 7.49
CA ILE A 635 2.77 -1.19 8.52
C ILE A 635 1.65 -0.31 7.99
N THR A 636 0.40 -0.76 8.07
CA THR A 636 -0.77 0.00 7.56
C THR A 636 -1.19 1.10 8.53
N HIS A 637 -1.48 2.30 7.98
CA HIS A 637 -2.02 3.44 8.73
C HIS A 637 -3.56 3.44 8.79
N SER A 638 -4.21 2.62 8.00
CA SER A 638 -5.68 2.53 7.89
C SER A 638 -6.08 1.28 7.12
N PRO A 639 -7.37 0.90 7.08
CA PRO A 639 -7.84 -0.20 6.25
C PRO A 639 -7.43 -0.05 4.78
N THR A 640 -6.86 -1.13 4.23
CA THR A 640 -6.37 -1.16 2.85
C THR A 640 -6.89 -2.40 2.11
N PRO A 641 -8.22 -2.57 1.95
CA PRO A 641 -8.83 -3.82 1.48
C PRO A 641 -8.46 -4.20 0.04
N HIS A 642 -7.79 -3.32 -0.70
CA HIS A 642 -7.23 -3.63 -2.03
C HIS A 642 -5.96 -4.48 -1.96
N LEU A 643 -5.35 -4.61 -0.78
CA LEU A 643 -4.19 -5.47 -0.54
C LEU A 643 -4.59 -6.89 -0.10
N ASP A 644 -5.86 -7.10 0.34
CA ASP A 644 -6.33 -8.40 0.80
C ASP A 644 -6.12 -9.48 -0.26
N GLY A 645 -5.56 -10.61 0.18
CA GLY A 645 -5.29 -11.76 -0.67
C GLY A 645 -4.25 -11.52 -1.77
N LYS A 646 -3.43 -10.45 -1.66
CA LYS A 646 -2.35 -10.10 -2.59
C LYS A 646 -0.99 -9.95 -1.91
N TYR A 647 -0.98 -9.58 -0.64
CA TYR A 647 0.22 -9.37 0.16
C TYR A 647 0.11 -10.19 1.44
N THR A 648 1.16 -10.91 1.79
CA THR A 648 1.23 -11.65 3.04
C THR A 648 1.07 -10.72 4.23
N ILE A 649 0.18 -11.06 5.15
CA ILE A 649 0.11 -10.46 6.49
C ILE A 649 0.83 -11.41 7.44
N PHE A 650 1.89 -10.95 8.11
CA PHE A 650 2.66 -11.82 8.99
C PHE A 650 2.66 -11.37 10.45
N ALA A 651 2.24 -10.12 10.72
CA ALA A 651 2.14 -9.59 12.07
C ALA A 651 1.10 -8.47 12.17
N LYS A 652 0.84 -8.04 13.40
CA LYS A 652 -0.02 -6.90 13.73
C LYS A 652 0.62 -6.09 14.85
N VAL A 653 0.49 -4.77 14.78
CA VAL A 653 0.84 -3.85 15.87
C VAL A 653 -0.17 -4.01 17.00
N THR A 654 0.31 -4.32 18.19
CA THR A 654 -0.49 -4.39 19.42
C THR A 654 -0.32 -3.14 20.26
N GLU A 655 0.87 -2.51 20.24
CA GLU A 655 1.16 -1.27 20.94
C GLU A 655 2.04 -0.36 20.06
N GLY A 656 1.92 0.98 20.23
CA GLY A 656 2.73 1.95 19.50
C GLY A 656 2.14 2.37 18.14
N MET A 657 0.83 2.25 17.90
CA MET A 657 0.20 2.79 16.69
C MET A 657 0.32 4.31 16.57
N ASP A 658 0.37 5.04 17.66
CA ASP A 658 0.66 6.47 17.72
C ASP A 658 2.07 6.77 17.19
N VAL A 659 3.06 5.94 17.56
CA VAL A 659 4.43 6.01 17.01
C VAL A 659 4.42 5.76 15.51
N VAL A 660 3.69 4.72 15.03
CA VAL A 660 3.57 4.43 13.58
C VAL A 660 2.99 5.62 12.83
N HIS A 661 2.01 6.32 13.40
CA HIS A 661 1.40 7.51 12.81
C HIS A 661 2.33 8.73 12.75
N GLU A 662 3.39 8.75 13.55
CA GLU A 662 4.40 9.82 13.55
C GLU A 662 5.60 9.52 12.65
N LEU A 663 5.75 8.29 12.16
CA LEU A 663 6.86 7.92 11.28
C LEU A 663 6.87 8.77 10.01
N MET A 664 8.09 9.17 9.63
CA MET A 664 8.37 9.95 8.42
C MET A 664 9.46 9.27 7.59
N VAL A 665 9.52 9.61 6.30
CA VAL A 665 10.59 9.13 5.42
C VAL A 665 11.96 9.50 6.00
N GLY A 666 12.83 8.50 6.16
CA GLY A 666 14.18 8.64 6.71
C GLY A 666 14.29 8.36 8.20
N ASP A 667 13.17 8.22 8.94
CA ASP A 667 13.23 7.78 10.34
C ASP A 667 13.77 6.35 10.40
N LYS A 668 14.58 6.06 11.42
CA LYS A 668 15.34 4.80 11.52
C LYS A 668 14.64 3.77 12.38
N ILE A 669 14.85 2.52 12.02
CA ILE A 669 14.74 1.37 12.91
C ILE A 669 16.07 1.30 13.66
N LYS A 670 16.08 1.56 14.97
CA LYS A 670 17.29 1.48 15.80
C LYS A 670 17.68 0.04 16.06
N SER A 671 16.68 -0.76 16.45
CA SER A 671 16.83 -2.20 16.66
C SER A 671 15.47 -2.92 16.56
N ILE A 672 15.51 -4.23 16.34
CA ILE A 672 14.34 -5.11 16.51
C ILE A 672 14.73 -6.25 17.45
N THR A 673 14.04 -6.33 18.59
CA THR A 673 14.27 -7.37 19.60
C THR A 673 13.10 -8.35 19.63
N ILE A 674 13.39 -9.66 19.58
CA ILE A 674 12.41 -10.72 19.71
C ILE A 674 12.30 -11.18 21.16
N LYS A 675 11.11 -11.16 21.73
CA LYS A 675 10.81 -11.52 23.12
C LYS A 675 9.74 -12.62 23.16
N ASN A 676 9.85 -13.53 24.12
CA ASN A 676 8.90 -14.62 24.34
C ASN A 676 7.95 -14.38 25.52
N ASP A 677 8.01 -13.21 26.16
CA ASP A 677 7.11 -12.79 27.23
C ASP A 677 6.44 -11.48 26.85
N ILE A 678 5.15 -11.36 27.16
CA ILE A 678 4.40 -10.12 26.96
C ILE A 678 5.07 -9.05 27.83
N PRO A 679 5.48 -7.89 27.28
CA PRO A 679 5.93 -6.79 28.10
C PRO A 679 4.80 -6.43 29.09
N GLN A 680 5.05 -6.58 30.39
CA GLN A 680 4.13 -6.06 31.40
C GLN A 680 4.16 -4.53 31.26
N VAL A 681 3.07 -3.97 30.75
CA VAL A 681 2.88 -2.52 30.74
C VAL A 681 2.86 -2.07 32.21
N VAL A 682 3.92 -1.42 32.64
CA VAL A 682 3.91 -0.63 33.88
C VAL A 682 2.94 0.53 33.61
N LYS A 683 1.72 0.41 34.17
CA LYS A 683 0.68 1.43 34.09
C LYS A 683 1.08 2.69 34.83
#